data_3130d869b306decfea50cde844817849
#
_entry.id   3130d869b306decfea50cde844817849
#
_cell.length_a   1.000
_cell.length_b   1.000
_cell.length_c   1.000
_cell.angle_alpha   90.00
_cell.angle_beta   90.00
_cell.angle_gamma   90.00
#
_symmetry.space_group_name_H-M   'P 1'
#
loop_
_entity.id
_entity.type
_entity.pdbx_description
1 polymer ?
#
loop_
_entity_poly.entity_id
_entity_poly.type
_entity_poly.pdbx_seq_one_letter_code
_entity_poly.pdbx_strand_id
1 'polypeptide(L)'
;MRLNSSIKEVKGIGDKTAGLFLKINIETIRDLISYFPRTYVQFPEIKHPDEVVEGETAAVIGQIRQTPVVKRVRSMQITVTSITGMGKRLELVWFRLPYIKNSLHPGGTYVFYGKVQHKNGRFVMEQPAIYTPEKYEAMEHLLLPVYTLPKGLSNQLMLKAERSVLEEEHLFRDYLPTELREKHQLCEYNYAIKQIHFPDDMETLIEARKRLVFDELFLFILNLQYQKEKKEKEKNQFSFQSDDFVEQLIEKLPYKLTNAQLRALSEVRADMRSDYVMQRLIQGDVGSGKTIIAFLAMADTAHNGCQSAIMAPTEVLARQHYESFQSMCEIFGLDFPVILITGSMTAKQKKLAYQEILDHPDALIIGTHALIQEKVIYQNLALVITDEQHRFGVKQRETFSEKGTKPHILVMSATPIPRTLAIILYGDLDISVVDEVPAKRLPIKNCVVDTRYRPKAYQFIEKEVAAGHQAYVICPLVEESENMEAENVTDYAKRLKEELPDTIEIGLLHGQMKPAQKNDVMERFAANEIQVLVSTTVVEVGVNVPNATVMMIENAEHFGLAQIHQLRGRVGRGDAQSYCIMVNCSDSKESQKRLDILNKSNDGFKIASEDLKLRGPGDFFGIRQSGEMQFALADIYQDAYIMQRASEEVADILGKDPELSSEDHKNLKDYLELFLADRRNKLNL
;
A
#
# COMPACT_ATOMS: atom_id res chain seq x y z
N MET A 1 -8.34 -0.52 -39.44
CA MET A 1 -6.95 -0.33 -38.92
C MET A 1 -6.55 -1.53 -38.08
N ARG A 2 -5.25 -1.86 -37.96
CA ARG A 2 -4.79 -2.94 -37.04
C ARG A 2 -4.28 -2.30 -35.77
N LEU A 3 -4.53 -2.93 -34.63
CA LEU A 3 -4.11 -2.41 -33.30
C LEU A 3 -2.60 -2.13 -33.18
N ASN A 4 -1.79 -2.92 -33.85
CA ASN A 4 -0.32 -2.76 -33.84
C ASN A 4 0.20 -1.83 -34.96
N SER A 5 -0.70 -1.21 -35.76
CA SER A 5 -0.32 -0.19 -36.70
C SER A 5 0.21 1.07 -36.03
N SER A 6 1.13 1.76 -36.71
CA SER A 6 1.68 3.03 -36.21
C SER A 6 0.60 4.08 -36.01
N ILE A 7 0.72 4.90 -34.98
CA ILE A 7 -0.13 6.08 -34.75
C ILE A 7 -0.19 7.04 -35.96
N LYS A 8 0.81 7.00 -36.85
CA LYS A 8 0.85 7.80 -38.10
C LYS A 8 -0.23 7.42 -39.11
N GLU A 9 -0.81 6.22 -38.99
CA GLU A 9 -1.91 5.80 -39.87
C GLU A 9 -3.23 6.48 -39.50
N VAL A 10 -3.31 7.08 -38.30
CA VAL A 10 -4.49 7.83 -37.88
C VAL A 10 -4.59 9.16 -38.62
N LYS A 11 -5.74 9.42 -39.24
CA LYS A 11 -5.99 10.61 -40.03
C LYS A 11 -5.69 11.91 -39.27
N GLY A 12 -4.75 12.69 -39.80
CA GLY A 12 -4.35 13.98 -39.20
C GLY A 12 -3.14 13.91 -38.28
N ILE A 13 -2.51 12.74 -38.14
CA ILE A 13 -1.26 12.59 -37.39
C ILE A 13 -0.07 12.41 -38.33
N GLY A 14 0.68 13.50 -38.53
CA GLY A 14 1.96 13.50 -39.29
C GLY A 14 3.15 13.33 -38.34
N ASP A 15 4.37 13.27 -38.87
CA ASP A 15 5.61 12.99 -38.13
C ASP A 15 5.83 13.91 -36.94
N LYS A 16 5.56 15.21 -37.05
CA LYS A 16 5.69 16.15 -35.92
C LYS A 16 4.73 15.85 -34.79
N THR A 17 3.49 15.49 -35.12
CA THR A 17 2.45 15.15 -34.14
C THR A 17 2.73 13.80 -33.52
N ALA A 18 3.14 12.80 -34.30
CA ALA A 18 3.56 11.49 -33.80
C ALA A 18 4.71 11.61 -32.80
N GLY A 19 5.68 12.53 -33.04
CA GLY A 19 6.73 12.82 -32.09
C GLY A 19 6.24 13.43 -30.75
N LEU A 20 5.05 14.04 -30.71
CA LEU A 20 4.42 14.48 -29.45
C LEU A 20 3.73 13.33 -28.70
N PHE A 21 3.09 12.42 -29.44
CA PHE A 21 2.50 11.20 -28.88
C PHE A 21 3.58 10.28 -28.30
N LEU A 22 4.74 10.17 -28.94
CA LEU A 22 5.87 9.39 -28.44
C LEU A 22 6.37 9.86 -27.06
N LYS A 23 6.25 11.16 -26.75
CA LYS A 23 6.61 11.69 -25.40
C LYS A 23 5.75 11.15 -24.26
N ILE A 24 4.61 10.56 -24.57
CA ILE A 24 3.71 9.91 -23.63
C ILE A 24 3.58 8.42 -23.94
N ASN A 25 4.60 7.84 -24.61
CA ASN A 25 4.72 6.43 -24.95
C ASN A 25 3.57 5.89 -25.81
N ILE A 26 3.01 6.73 -26.69
CA ILE A 26 2.01 6.32 -27.68
C ILE A 26 2.68 6.18 -29.04
N GLU A 27 2.92 4.94 -29.48
CA GLU A 27 3.53 4.60 -30.77
C GLU A 27 2.55 3.94 -31.74
N THR A 28 1.61 3.16 -31.18
CA THR A 28 0.65 2.35 -31.92
C THR A 28 -0.79 2.79 -31.64
N ILE A 29 -1.71 2.30 -32.45
CA ILE A 29 -3.16 2.48 -32.24
C ILE A 29 -3.58 1.87 -30.91
N ARG A 30 -3.01 0.70 -30.53
CA ARG A 30 -3.25 0.07 -29.21
C ARG A 30 -2.85 1.00 -28.08
N ASP A 31 -1.67 1.62 -28.14
CA ASP A 31 -1.22 2.54 -27.09
C ASP A 31 -2.16 3.74 -26.97
N LEU A 32 -2.66 4.28 -28.08
CA LEU A 32 -3.61 5.38 -28.11
C LEU A 32 -4.86 5.04 -27.31
N ILE A 33 -5.57 3.99 -27.68
CA ILE A 33 -6.84 3.60 -27.05
C ILE A 33 -6.70 3.00 -25.65
N SER A 34 -5.48 2.68 -25.23
CA SER A 34 -5.15 2.29 -23.86
C SER A 34 -4.66 3.46 -23.00
N TYR A 35 -4.60 4.67 -23.56
CA TYR A 35 -4.23 5.88 -22.84
C TYR A 35 -5.47 6.57 -22.30
N PHE A 36 -5.90 6.18 -21.11
CA PHE A 36 -7.17 6.58 -20.53
C PHE A 36 -7.20 8.04 -20.03
N PRO A 37 -8.39 8.67 -20.04
CA PRO A 37 -8.56 10.02 -19.51
C PRO A 37 -8.25 10.10 -18.01
N ARG A 38 -7.63 11.20 -17.60
CA ARG A 38 -7.37 11.49 -16.18
C ARG A 38 -8.65 11.91 -15.43
N THR A 39 -9.54 12.64 -16.09
CA THR A 39 -10.78 13.18 -15.53
C THR A 39 -11.75 13.52 -16.62
N TYR A 40 -12.97 13.84 -16.25
CA TYR A 40 -14.02 14.29 -17.18
C TYR A 40 -14.54 15.65 -16.75
N VAL A 41 -14.83 16.50 -17.73
CA VAL A 41 -15.48 17.78 -17.55
C VAL A 41 -16.93 17.63 -17.99
N GLN A 42 -17.85 17.85 -17.07
CA GLN A 42 -19.27 17.92 -17.37
C GLN A 42 -19.65 19.37 -17.63
N PHE A 43 -20.34 19.61 -18.73
CA PHE A 43 -20.87 20.93 -19.04
C PHE A 43 -22.20 21.10 -18.31
N PRO A 44 -22.31 22.10 -17.39
CA PRO A 44 -23.53 22.33 -16.64
C PRO A 44 -24.63 22.93 -17.53
N GLU A 45 -25.86 22.83 -17.07
CA GLU A 45 -27.01 23.50 -17.69
C GLU A 45 -26.77 25.01 -17.86
N ILE A 46 -27.34 25.57 -18.93
CA ILE A 46 -27.28 27.00 -19.21
C ILE A 46 -28.08 27.75 -18.17
N LYS A 47 -27.44 28.71 -17.50
CA LYS A 47 -28.02 29.60 -16.50
C LYS A 47 -28.21 31.03 -17.02
N HIS A 48 -29.15 31.75 -16.47
CA HIS A 48 -29.25 33.19 -16.62
C HIS A 48 -28.25 33.92 -15.67
N PRO A 49 -27.82 35.15 -16.01
CA PRO A 49 -26.95 35.94 -15.13
C PRO A 49 -27.49 36.16 -13.72
N ASP A 50 -28.79 36.08 -13.51
CA ASP A 50 -29.44 36.26 -12.19
C ASP A 50 -29.29 35.01 -11.28
N GLU A 51 -29.00 33.84 -11.86
CA GLU A 51 -28.95 32.55 -11.19
C GLU A 51 -27.54 32.17 -10.71
N VAL A 52 -26.55 32.98 -11.08
CA VAL A 52 -25.15 32.65 -10.75
C VAL A 52 -24.85 32.78 -9.27
N VAL A 53 -24.04 31.84 -8.76
CA VAL A 53 -23.57 31.77 -7.38
C VAL A 53 -22.05 31.94 -7.34
N GLU A 54 -21.54 32.59 -6.32
CA GLU A 54 -20.09 32.78 -6.11
C GLU A 54 -19.39 31.42 -5.93
N GLY A 55 -18.29 31.24 -6.63
CA GLY A 55 -17.42 30.06 -6.54
C GLY A 55 -17.79 28.91 -7.47
N GLU A 56 -18.98 28.90 -8.07
CA GLU A 56 -19.40 27.87 -9.02
C GLU A 56 -18.74 28.02 -10.40
N THR A 57 -18.60 26.91 -11.12
CA THR A 57 -18.32 26.92 -12.56
C THR A 57 -19.66 26.83 -13.30
N ALA A 58 -20.01 27.87 -14.02
CA ALA A 58 -21.33 27.98 -14.67
C ALA A 58 -21.20 28.29 -16.16
N ALA A 59 -22.23 27.89 -16.91
CA ALA A 59 -22.48 28.31 -18.28
C ALA A 59 -23.58 29.39 -18.25
N VAL A 60 -23.24 30.57 -18.65
CA VAL A 60 -24.15 31.71 -18.54
C VAL A 60 -24.47 32.27 -19.92
N ILE A 61 -25.76 32.23 -20.30
CA ILE A 61 -26.21 32.80 -21.58
C ILE A 61 -26.44 34.31 -21.43
N GLY A 62 -26.03 35.07 -22.39
CA GLY A 62 -26.28 36.49 -22.40
C GLY A 62 -26.03 37.16 -23.73
N GLN A 63 -26.76 38.25 -23.97
CA GLN A 63 -26.62 39.07 -25.13
C GLN A 63 -25.59 40.19 -24.91
N ILE A 64 -24.65 40.34 -25.86
CA ILE A 64 -23.70 41.42 -25.84
C ILE A 64 -24.37 42.70 -26.33
N ARG A 65 -24.52 43.65 -25.42
CA ARG A 65 -25.19 44.94 -25.75
C ARG A 65 -24.24 45.97 -26.32
N GLN A 66 -22.97 45.95 -25.95
CA GLN A 66 -21.95 46.91 -26.38
C GLN A 66 -20.67 46.19 -26.79
N THR A 67 -19.98 46.73 -27.76
CA THR A 67 -18.69 46.21 -28.20
C THR A 67 -17.71 46.11 -27.02
N PRO A 68 -17.02 44.95 -26.83
CA PRO A 68 -16.06 44.79 -25.74
C PRO A 68 -14.96 45.84 -25.77
N VAL A 69 -14.59 46.35 -24.60
CA VAL A 69 -13.58 47.42 -24.46
C VAL A 69 -12.23 46.80 -24.11
N VAL A 70 -11.21 47.18 -24.88
CA VAL A 70 -9.83 46.81 -24.57
C VAL A 70 -9.20 47.91 -23.73
N LYS A 71 -8.82 47.60 -22.50
CA LYS A 71 -8.13 48.50 -21.57
C LYS A 71 -6.67 48.06 -21.39
N ARG A 72 -5.80 49.02 -21.15
CA ARG A 72 -4.41 48.73 -20.79
C ARG A 72 -4.23 49.04 -19.27
N VAL A 73 -3.92 48.01 -18.50
CA VAL A 73 -3.68 48.12 -17.08
C VAL A 73 -2.23 47.73 -16.79
N ARG A 74 -1.40 48.70 -16.43
CA ARG A 74 0.07 48.54 -16.33
C ARG A 74 0.64 48.08 -17.71
N SER A 75 1.28 46.91 -17.76
CA SER A 75 1.85 46.32 -19.00
C SER A 75 0.92 45.33 -19.73
N MET A 76 -0.31 45.09 -19.22
CA MET A 76 -1.21 44.03 -19.67
C MET A 76 -2.46 44.61 -20.37
N GLN A 77 -2.85 44.03 -21.54
CA GLN A 77 -4.11 44.34 -22.20
C GLN A 77 -5.21 43.46 -21.61
N ILE A 78 -6.35 44.07 -21.29
CA ILE A 78 -7.52 43.41 -20.72
C ILE A 78 -8.73 43.75 -21.61
N THR A 79 -9.42 42.71 -22.09
CA THR A 79 -10.70 42.90 -22.80
C THR A 79 -11.82 42.67 -21.80
N VAL A 80 -12.74 43.60 -21.69
CA VAL A 80 -13.84 43.60 -20.74
C VAL A 80 -15.17 43.83 -21.47
N THR A 81 -16.15 43.04 -21.12
CA THR A 81 -17.56 43.27 -21.47
C THR A 81 -18.45 42.79 -20.31
N SER A 82 -19.77 42.89 -20.48
CA SER A 82 -20.70 42.38 -19.45
C SER A 82 -21.98 41.91 -20.10
N ILE A 83 -22.60 40.94 -19.47
CA ILE A 83 -23.95 40.50 -19.74
C ILE A 83 -24.83 40.84 -18.51
N THR A 84 -26.09 41.11 -18.76
CA THR A 84 -27.01 41.58 -17.68
C THR A 84 -28.28 40.76 -17.74
N GLY A 85 -28.71 40.24 -16.59
CA GLY A 85 -30.03 39.70 -16.37
C GLY A 85 -31.03 40.77 -15.91
N MET A 86 -32.10 40.39 -15.23
CA MET A 86 -33.09 41.32 -14.70
C MET A 86 -32.57 42.10 -13.49
N GLY A 87 -31.72 41.51 -12.65
CA GLY A 87 -31.19 42.08 -11.42
C GLY A 87 -29.69 42.02 -11.24
N LYS A 88 -29.02 41.07 -11.86
CA LYS A 88 -27.57 40.90 -11.70
C LYS A 88 -26.85 41.23 -13.02
N ARG A 89 -25.64 41.74 -12.85
CA ARG A 89 -24.68 42.00 -13.94
C ARG A 89 -23.43 41.12 -13.74
N LEU A 90 -23.09 40.34 -14.76
CA LEU A 90 -21.87 39.53 -14.81
C LEU A 90 -20.84 40.21 -15.70
N GLU A 91 -19.70 40.57 -15.15
CA GLU A 91 -18.57 41.14 -15.88
C GLU A 91 -17.69 40.01 -16.42
N LEU A 92 -17.33 40.09 -17.70
CA LEU A 92 -16.52 39.10 -18.42
C LEU A 92 -15.17 39.71 -18.74
N VAL A 93 -14.08 39.06 -18.31
CA VAL A 93 -12.72 39.63 -18.40
C VAL A 93 -11.76 38.64 -19.05
N TRP A 94 -11.04 39.08 -20.09
CA TRP A 94 -9.98 38.31 -20.72
C TRP A 94 -8.68 39.06 -20.66
N PHE A 95 -7.61 38.37 -20.24
CA PHE A 95 -6.25 38.90 -20.16
C PHE A 95 -5.46 38.51 -21.40
N ARG A 96 -4.74 39.49 -22.02
CA ARG A 96 -3.88 39.30 -23.19
C ARG A 96 -4.56 38.74 -24.43
N LEU A 97 -5.87 38.89 -24.54
CA LEU A 97 -6.68 38.41 -25.68
C LEU A 97 -7.48 39.57 -26.32
N PRO A 98 -6.81 40.54 -26.99
CA PRO A 98 -7.50 41.70 -27.58
C PRO A 98 -8.41 41.33 -28.77
N TYR A 99 -8.17 40.17 -29.40
CA TYR A 99 -8.99 39.71 -30.53
C TYR A 99 -10.43 39.34 -30.14
N ILE A 100 -10.71 39.06 -28.87
CA ILE A 100 -12.06 38.79 -28.34
C ILE A 100 -13.02 39.94 -28.71
N LYS A 101 -12.52 41.18 -28.77
CA LYS A 101 -13.29 42.33 -29.22
C LYS A 101 -13.95 42.11 -30.61
N ASN A 102 -13.26 41.39 -31.50
CA ASN A 102 -13.74 41.14 -32.87
C ASN A 102 -14.59 39.84 -32.94
N SER A 103 -14.53 39.00 -31.92
CA SER A 103 -15.30 37.74 -31.88
C SER A 103 -16.69 37.90 -31.26
N LEU A 104 -16.90 38.95 -30.46
CA LEU A 104 -18.17 39.24 -29.81
C LEU A 104 -18.82 40.45 -30.44
N HIS A 105 -19.96 40.24 -31.09
CA HIS A 105 -20.68 41.30 -31.80
C HIS A 105 -21.86 41.83 -30.96
N PRO A 106 -22.09 43.17 -30.96
CA PRO A 106 -23.31 43.74 -30.37
C PRO A 106 -24.58 43.11 -30.97
N GLY A 107 -25.53 42.74 -30.14
CA GLY A 107 -26.75 42.04 -30.54
C GLY A 107 -26.60 40.50 -30.58
N GLY A 108 -25.38 39.97 -30.59
CA GLY A 108 -25.14 38.53 -30.56
C GLY A 108 -25.35 37.93 -29.18
N THR A 109 -25.96 36.74 -29.15
CA THR A 109 -26.15 35.94 -27.93
C THR A 109 -25.09 34.85 -27.87
N TYR A 110 -24.46 34.71 -26.73
CA TYR A 110 -23.37 33.74 -26.50
C TYR A 110 -23.54 33.07 -25.14
N VAL A 111 -22.98 31.88 -24.99
CA VAL A 111 -22.82 31.17 -23.69
C VAL A 111 -21.38 31.33 -23.24
N PHE A 112 -21.22 31.83 -22.01
CA PHE A 112 -19.93 32.04 -21.36
C PHE A 112 -19.75 30.98 -20.28
N TYR A 113 -18.74 30.13 -20.44
CA TYR A 113 -18.44 29.05 -19.52
C TYR A 113 -17.16 29.36 -18.73
N GLY A 114 -17.27 29.37 -17.40
CA GLY A 114 -16.14 29.65 -16.51
C GLY A 114 -16.52 29.74 -15.05
N LYS A 115 -15.51 29.99 -14.20
CA LYS A 115 -15.72 30.13 -12.74
C LYS A 115 -16.24 31.54 -12.41
N VAL A 116 -17.34 31.60 -11.69
CA VAL A 116 -17.93 32.83 -11.19
C VAL A 116 -17.24 33.25 -9.90
N GLN A 117 -16.77 34.48 -9.83
CA GLN A 117 -16.12 35.08 -8.64
C GLN A 117 -16.85 36.37 -8.25
N HIS A 118 -16.78 36.73 -6.97
CA HIS A 118 -17.27 38.01 -6.51
C HIS A 118 -16.09 38.92 -6.17
N LYS A 119 -15.90 39.99 -6.96
CA LYS A 119 -14.78 40.95 -6.79
C LYS A 119 -15.29 42.36 -6.73
N ASN A 120 -14.90 43.12 -5.70
CA ASN A 120 -15.26 44.54 -5.55
C ASN A 120 -16.80 44.80 -5.70
N GLY A 121 -17.61 43.92 -5.10
CA GLY A 121 -19.06 44.05 -5.15
C GLY A 121 -19.75 43.67 -6.46
N ARG A 122 -19.02 42.98 -7.37
CA ARG A 122 -19.53 42.55 -8.69
C ARG A 122 -19.22 41.08 -8.94
N PHE A 123 -20.13 40.41 -9.65
CA PHE A 123 -19.87 39.10 -10.19
C PHE A 123 -18.98 39.22 -11.43
N VAL A 124 -17.91 38.46 -11.46
CA VAL A 124 -16.88 38.47 -12.51
C VAL A 124 -16.60 37.05 -12.95
N MET A 125 -16.47 36.85 -14.24
CA MET A 125 -15.97 35.61 -14.81
C MET A 125 -14.69 35.92 -15.57
N GLU A 126 -13.57 35.35 -15.11
CA GLU A 126 -12.24 35.57 -15.72
C GLU A 126 -11.91 34.46 -16.72
N GLN A 127 -11.43 34.85 -17.90
CA GLN A 127 -11.05 33.97 -19.00
C GLN A 127 -12.17 32.97 -19.40
N PRO A 128 -13.45 33.38 -19.49
CA PRO A 128 -14.50 32.43 -19.86
C PRO A 128 -14.29 31.93 -21.31
N ALA A 129 -14.61 30.65 -21.51
CA ALA A 129 -14.77 30.11 -22.85
C ALA A 129 -16.06 30.65 -23.48
N ILE A 130 -16.06 30.87 -24.80
CA ILE A 130 -17.16 31.48 -25.53
C ILE A 130 -17.72 30.42 -26.49
N TYR A 131 -19.03 30.19 -26.42
CA TYR A 131 -19.75 29.29 -27.31
C TYR A 131 -20.96 30.00 -27.93
N THR A 132 -21.40 29.53 -29.11
CA THR A 132 -22.77 29.85 -29.58
C THR A 132 -23.76 28.98 -28.82
N PRO A 133 -25.01 29.42 -28.60
CA PRO A 133 -26.02 28.62 -27.88
C PRO A 133 -26.16 27.20 -28.46
N GLU A 134 -26.29 27.06 -29.77
CA GLU A 134 -26.46 25.77 -30.44
C GLU A 134 -25.26 24.82 -30.21
N LYS A 135 -24.06 25.40 -30.18
CA LYS A 135 -22.85 24.62 -29.95
C LYS A 135 -22.75 24.17 -28.49
N TYR A 136 -23.21 25.03 -27.56
CA TYR A 136 -23.19 24.68 -26.15
C TYR A 136 -24.28 23.66 -25.80
N GLU A 137 -25.49 23.81 -26.30
CA GLU A 137 -26.59 22.86 -26.17
C GLU A 137 -26.20 21.45 -26.63
N ALA A 138 -25.43 21.35 -27.74
CA ALA A 138 -24.89 20.08 -28.23
C ALA A 138 -23.80 19.46 -27.29
N MET A 139 -23.28 20.24 -26.33
CA MET A 139 -22.24 19.82 -25.37
C MET A 139 -22.81 19.70 -23.94
N GLU A 140 -24.00 20.22 -23.72
CA GLU A 140 -24.66 20.20 -22.40
C GLU A 140 -24.84 18.76 -21.93
N HIS A 141 -24.52 18.51 -20.68
CA HIS A 141 -24.52 17.18 -20.05
C HIS A 141 -23.47 16.17 -20.58
N LEU A 142 -22.74 16.49 -21.67
CA LEU A 142 -21.68 15.59 -22.12
C LEU A 142 -20.52 15.55 -21.11
N LEU A 143 -20.02 14.35 -20.90
CA LEU A 143 -18.78 14.10 -20.17
C LEU A 143 -17.59 14.13 -21.14
N LEU A 144 -16.89 15.26 -21.17
CA LEU A 144 -15.70 15.37 -22.04
C LEU A 144 -14.46 14.87 -21.32
N PRO A 145 -13.75 13.87 -21.87
CA PRO A 145 -12.52 13.34 -21.29
C PRO A 145 -11.38 14.36 -21.39
N VAL A 146 -10.58 14.43 -20.33
CA VAL A 146 -9.39 15.26 -20.23
C VAL A 146 -8.18 14.36 -19.98
N TYR A 147 -7.18 14.46 -20.87
CA TYR A 147 -5.97 13.64 -20.82
C TYR A 147 -4.80 14.42 -20.24
N THR A 148 -3.83 13.70 -19.68
CA THR A 148 -2.54 14.28 -19.28
C THR A 148 -1.64 14.38 -20.50
N LEU A 149 -1.43 15.58 -21.02
CA LEU A 149 -0.76 15.79 -22.30
C LEU A 149 0.52 16.61 -22.15
N PRO A 150 1.57 16.33 -22.97
CA PRO A 150 2.79 17.10 -22.99
C PRO A 150 2.56 18.47 -23.68
N LYS A 151 3.42 19.42 -23.40
CA LYS A 151 3.37 20.75 -24.05
C LYS A 151 3.41 20.61 -25.58
N GLY A 152 2.40 21.17 -26.24
CA GLY A 152 2.27 21.16 -27.72
C GLY A 152 1.24 20.14 -28.23
N LEU A 153 0.79 19.18 -27.44
CA LEU A 153 -0.34 18.29 -27.77
C LEU A 153 -1.61 18.82 -27.08
N SER A 154 -2.65 19.08 -27.86
CA SER A 154 -3.92 19.58 -27.30
C SER A 154 -4.92 18.45 -27.04
N ASN A 155 -5.79 18.62 -26.02
CA ASN A 155 -6.87 17.67 -25.74
C ASN A 155 -7.79 17.47 -26.95
N GLN A 156 -8.05 18.53 -27.70
CA GLN A 156 -8.86 18.46 -28.91
C GLN A 156 -8.25 17.55 -30.00
N LEU A 157 -6.93 17.57 -30.15
CA LEU A 157 -6.24 16.69 -31.11
C LEU A 157 -6.26 15.23 -30.61
N MET A 158 -6.08 15.00 -29.30
CA MET A 158 -6.21 13.69 -28.69
C MET A 158 -7.61 13.11 -28.93
N LEU A 159 -8.66 13.86 -28.60
CA LEU A 159 -10.05 13.46 -28.82
C LEU A 159 -10.37 13.14 -30.28
N LYS A 160 -9.79 13.91 -31.20
CA LYS A 160 -9.99 13.66 -32.65
C LYS A 160 -9.31 12.37 -33.09
N ALA A 161 -8.13 12.09 -32.57
CA ALA A 161 -7.40 10.84 -32.85
C ALA A 161 -8.15 9.62 -32.31
N GLU A 162 -8.57 9.68 -31.03
CA GLU A 162 -9.37 8.63 -30.38
C GLU A 162 -10.67 8.35 -31.13
N ARG A 163 -11.42 9.40 -31.48
CA ARG A 163 -12.69 9.24 -32.22
C ARG A 163 -12.50 8.58 -33.56
N SER A 164 -11.45 8.99 -34.29
CA SER A 164 -11.16 8.41 -35.61
C SER A 164 -10.84 6.91 -35.58
N VAL A 165 -10.30 6.43 -34.45
CA VAL A 165 -9.99 5.01 -34.24
C VAL A 165 -11.21 4.24 -33.73
N LEU A 166 -11.97 4.82 -32.80
CA LEU A 166 -13.10 4.18 -32.14
C LEU A 166 -14.40 4.20 -32.98
N GLU A 167 -14.40 4.86 -34.17
CA GLU A 167 -15.46 4.75 -35.17
C GLU A 167 -15.47 3.36 -35.84
N GLU A 168 -14.37 2.59 -35.80
CA GLU A 168 -14.33 1.23 -36.30
C GLU A 168 -14.99 0.29 -35.25
N GLU A 169 -16.02 -0.42 -35.67
CA GLU A 169 -16.66 -1.44 -34.85
C GLU A 169 -15.76 -2.68 -34.72
N HIS A 170 -15.73 -3.31 -33.54
CA HIS A 170 -15.03 -4.56 -33.28
C HIS A 170 -13.48 -4.52 -33.45
N LEU A 171 -12.83 -3.54 -32.84
CA LEU A 171 -11.36 -3.47 -32.78
C LEU A 171 -10.74 -4.63 -32.02
N PHE A 172 -11.44 -5.13 -31.01
CA PHE A 172 -10.99 -6.21 -30.13
C PHE A 172 -11.97 -7.39 -30.18
N ARG A 173 -11.43 -8.58 -30.05
CA ARG A 173 -12.21 -9.74 -29.65
C ARG A 173 -12.25 -9.77 -28.12
N ASP A 174 -13.46 -9.84 -27.53
CA ASP A 174 -13.57 -9.99 -26.07
C ASP A 174 -12.94 -11.33 -25.66
N TYR A 175 -12.00 -11.26 -24.74
CA TYR A 175 -11.22 -12.43 -24.33
C TYR A 175 -11.75 -13.07 -23.04
N LEU A 176 -12.62 -12.36 -22.27
CA LEU A 176 -13.24 -12.96 -21.10
C LEU A 176 -14.35 -13.93 -21.50
N PRO A 177 -14.43 -15.11 -20.87
CA PRO A 177 -15.55 -16.04 -21.06
C PRO A 177 -16.90 -15.36 -20.76
N THR A 178 -17.93 -15.70 -21.55
CA THR A 178 -19.26 -15.09 -21.42
C THR A 178 -19.85 -15.31 -20.02
N GLU A 179 -19.73 -16.54 -19.48
CA GLU A 179 -20.20 -16.87 -18.13
C GLU A 179 -19.57 -15.97 -17.05
N LEU A 180 -18.27 -15.69 -17.15
CA LEU A 180 -17.56 -14.82 -16.22
C LEU A 180 -18.07 -13.37 -16.32
N ARG A 181 -18.32 -12.88 -17.54
CA ARG A 181 -18.86 -11.54 -17.75
C ARG A 181 -20.26 -11.40 -17.15
N GLU A 182 -21.14 -12.38 -17.37
CA GLU A 182 -22.51 -12.40 -16.84
C GLU A 182 -22.50 -12.49 -15.30
N LYS A 183 -21.67 -13.36 -14.72
CA LYS A 183 -21.53 -13.55 -13.27
C LYS A 183 -21.16 -12.26 -12.56
N HIS A 184 -20.28 -11.45 -13.16
CA HIS A 184 -19.79 -10.19 -12.58
C HIS A 184 -20.49 -8.94 -13.13
N GLN A 185 -21.47 -9.11 -14.03
CA GLN A 185 -22.17 -7.99 -14.70
C GLN A 185 -21.16 -7.01 -15.33
N LEU A 186 -20.29 -7.56 -16.20
CA LEU A 186 -19.28 -6.80 -16.94
C LEU A 186 -19.76 -6.59 -18.37
N CYS A 187 -19.71 -5.37 -18.82
CA CYS A 187 -20.04 -5.01 -20.21
C CYS A 187 -19.02 -5.59 -21.20
N GLU A 188 -19.32 -5.58 -22.49
CA GLU A 188 -18.44 -6.02 -23.55
C GLU A 188 -17.21 -5.09 -23.67
N TYR A 189 -16.06 -5.64 -24.07
CA TYR A 189 -14.78 -4.93 -24.02
C TYR A 189 -14.72 -3.73 -24.95
N ASN A 190 -15.20 -3.84 -26.23
CA ASN A 190 -15.22 -2.70 -27.15
C ASN A 190 -16.18 -1.59 -26.68
N TYR A 191 -17.32 -1.99 -26.09
CA TYR A 191 -18.22 -1.05 -25.44
C TYR A 191 -17.53 -0.29 -24.30
N ALA A 192 -16.82 -1.02 -23.42
CA ALA A 192 -16.09 -0.41 -22.32
C ALA A 192 -15.02 0.57 -22.80
N ILE A 193 -14.22 0.19 -23.81
CA ILE A 193 -13.22 1.09 -24.41
C ILE A 193 -13.86 2.33 -25.01
N LYS A 194 -14.99 2.21 -25.70
CA LYS A 194 -15.71 3.35 -26.28
C LYS A 194 -16.24 4.28 -25.18
N GLN A 195 -16.88 3.71 -24.16
CA GLN A 195 -17.51 4.48 -23.09
C GLN A 195 -16.50 5.11 -22.11
N ILE A 196 -15.31 4.57 -21.95
CA ILE A 196 -14.26 5.22 -21.14
C ILE A 196 -13.69 6.47 -21.85
N HIS A 197 -13.65 6.49 -23.18
CA HIS A 197 -13.17 7.65 -23.93
C HIS A 197 -14.29 8.63 -24.27
N PHE A 198 -15.49 8.16 -24.56
CA PHE A 198 -16.65 8.95 -24.96
C PHE A 198 -17.91 8.43 -24.26
N PRO A 199 -18.05 8.67 -22.94
CA PRO A 199 -19.21 8.19 -22.19
C PRO A 199 -20.47 8.92 -22.63
N ASP A 200 -21.56 8.16 -22.78
CA ASP A 200 -22.87 8.73 -23.08
C ASP A 200 -23.45 9.46 -21.84
N ASP A 201 -23.18 8.88 -20.65
CA ASP A 201 -23.55 9.44 -19.34
C ASP A 201 -22.63 8.93 -18.23
N MET A 202 -22.95 9.25 -16.96
CA MET A 202 -22.17 8.82 -15.80
C MET A 202 -22.33 7.32 -15.51
N GLU A 203 -23.47 6.73 -15.81
CA GLU A 203 -23.75 5.31 -15.57
C GLU A 203 -22.93 4.43 -16.51
N THR A 204 -22.93 4.75 -17.79
CA THR A 204 -22.11 4.05 -18.79
C THR A 204 -20.62 4.20 -18.54
N LEU A 205 -20.17 5.35 -18.04
CA LEU A 205 -18.79 5.57 -17.61
C LEU A 205 -18.40 4.65 -16.45
N ILE A 206 -19.28 4.51 -15.44
CA ILE A 206 -19.04 3.64 -14.27
C ILE A 206 -18.98 2.17 -14.70
N GLU A 207 -19.88 1.74 -15.59
CA GLU A 207 -19.86 0.37 -16.14
C GLU A 207 -18.58 0.08 -16.92
N ALA A 208 -18.16 1.00 -17.79
CA ALA A 208 -16.93 0.90 -18.56
C ALA A 208 -15.70 0.82 -17.64
N ARG A 209 -15.62 1.70 -16.64
CA ARG A 209 -14.54 1.69 -15.65
C ARG A 209 -14.50 0.37 -14.88
N LYS A 210 -15.66 -0.12 -14.42
CA LYS A 210 -15.77 -1.40 -13.71
C LYS A 210 -15.19 -2.55 -14.54
N ARG A 211 -15.53 -2.61 -15.84
CA ARG A 211 -15.02 -3.63 -16.74
C ARG A 211 -13.50 -3.52 -16.90
N LEU A 212 -12.97 -2.36 -17.23
CA LEU A 212 -11.56 -2.19 -17.54
C LEU A 212 -10.65 -2.34 -16.30
N VAL A 213 -11.13 -1.93 -15.14
CA VAL A 213 -10.46 -2.18 -13.86
C VAL A 213 -10.43 -3.68 -13.54
N PHE A 214 -11.55 -4.38 -13.75
CA PHE A 214 -11.58 -5.84 -13.58
C PHE A 214 -10.57 -6.52 -14.51
N ASP A 215 -10.53 -6.13 -15.77
CA ASP A 215 -9.60 -6.68 -16.77
C ASP A 215 -8.14 -6.48 -16.36
N GLU A 216 -7.79 -5.28 -15.94
CA GLU A 216 -6.43 -4.93 -15.56
C GLU A 216 -5.94 -5.75 -14.35
N LEU A 217 -6.78 -5.87 -13.33
CA LEU A 217 -6.48 -6.65 -12.13
C LEU A 217 -6.50 -8.16 -12.40
N PHE A 218 -7.49 -8.63 -13.15
CA PHE A 218 -7.63 -10.04 -13.50
C PHE A 218 -6.44 -10.55 -14.33
N LEU A 219 -6.07 -9.84 -15.38
CA LEU A 219 -4.91 -10.21 -16.21
C LEU A 219 -3.60 -10.17 -15.43
N PHE A 220 -3.47 -9.19 -14.55
CA PHE A 220 -2.30 -9.10 -13.69
C PHE A 220 -2.18 -10.30 -12.75
N ILE A 221 -3.26 -10.64 -12.04
CA ILE A 221 -3.30 -11.80 -11.12
C ILE A 221 -3.14 -13.11 -11.88
N LEU A 222 -3.84 -13.24 -13.02
CA LEU A 222 -3.72 -14.42 -13.89
C LEU A 222 -2.28 -14.62 -14.35
N ASN A 223 -1.61 -13.55 -14.78
CA ASN A 223 -0.21 -13.63 -15.16
C ASN A 223 0.67 -14.13 -14.00
N LEU A 224 0.54 -13.53 -12.80
CA LEU A 224 1.33 -13.94 -11.64
C LEU A 224 1.13 -15.41 -11.31
N GLN A 225 -0.13 -15.88 -11.26
CA GLN A 225 -0.43 -17.27 -10.92
C GLN A 225 -0.03 -18.23 -12.04
N TYR A 226 -0.27 -17.88 -13.31
CA TYR A 226 0.11 -18.69 -14.45
C TYR A 226 1.64 -18.84 -14.58
N GLN A 227 2.41 -17.78 -14.30
CA GLN A 227 3.87 -17.86 -14.26
C GLN A 227 4.35 -18.71 -13.08
N LYS A 228 3.68 -18.63 -11.93
CA LYS A 228 3.96 -19.48 -10.76
C LYS A 228 3.73 -20.96 -11.08
N GLU A 229 2.63 -21.30 -11.78
CA GLU A 229 2.34 -22.67 -12.19
C GLU A 229 3.33 -23.21 -13.23
N LYS A 230 3.80 -22.36 -14.15
CA LYS A 230 4.81 -22.72 -15.17
C LYS A 230 6.25 -22.77 -14.66
N LYS A 231 6.54 -22.07 -13.55
CA LYS A 231 7.87 -22.14 -12.95
C LYS A 231 8.07 -23.57 -12.45
N GLU A 232 9.11 -24.24 -12.93
CA GLU A 232 9.48 -25.57 -12.42
C GLU A 232 9.61 -25.49 -10.90
N LYS A 233 8.69 -26.14 -10.20
CA LYS A 233 8.77 -26.21 -8.74
C LYS A 233 10.01 -26.99 -8.38
N GLU A 234 10.85 -26.42 -7.54
CA GLU A 234 12.06 -27.08 -7.08
C GLU A 234 11.70 -28.30 -6.24
N LYS A 235 12.29 -29.46 -6.56
CA LYS A 235 12.03 -30.70 -5.84
C LYS A 235 12.54 -30.63 -4.42
N ASN A 236 11.73 -31.06 -3.49
CA ASN A 236 12.12 -31.25 -2.10
C ASN A 236 13.16 -32.38 -2.00
N GLN A 237 14.27 -32.11 -1.34
CA GLN A 237 15.33 -33.08 -1.11
C GLN A 237 15.33 -33.64 0.32
N PHE A 238 14.46 -33.08 1.18
CA PHE A 238 14.38 -33.46 2.59
C PHE A 238 13.18 -34.39 2.81
N SER A 239 13.39 -35.43 3.60
CA SER A 239 12.36 -36.38 3.97
C SER A 239 11.91 -36.09 5.41
N PHE A 240 10.70 -35.61 5.60
CA PHE A 240 10.10 -35.37 6.90
C PHE A 240 9.15 -36.51 7.27
N GLN A 241 9.38 -37.12 8.45
CA GLN A 241 8.53 -38.20 8.95
C GLN A 241 7.14 -37.66 9.31
N SER A 242 6.13 -38.47 9.07
CA SER A 242 4.76 -38.20 9.50
C SER A 242 4.51 -38.94 10.81
N ASP A 243 4.85 -38.30 11.92
CA ASP A 243 4.64 -38.79 13.29
C ASP A 243 3.91 -37.77 14.16
N ASP A 244 3.59 -38.13 15.38
CA ASP A 244 2.86 -37.31 16.36
C ASP A 244 3.81 -36.41 17.22
N PHE A 245 5.06 -36.20 16.81
CA PHE A 245 6.02 -35.44 17.59
C PHE A 245 5.56 -34.00 17.87
N VAL A 246 5.12 -33.28 16.85
CA VAL A 246 4.63 -31.90 17.02
C VAL A 246 3.33 -31.84 17.81
N GLU A 247 2.44 -32.79 17.64
CA GLU A 247 1.20 -32.93 18.40
C GLU A 247 1.50 -33.10 19.89
N GLN A 248 2.49 -33.94 20.27
CA GLN A 248 2.94 -34.09 21.63
C GLN A 248 3.54 -32.83 22.23
N LEU A 249 4.24 -32.01 21.41
CA LEU A 249 4.72 -30.68 21.85
C LEU A 249 3.55 -29.73 22.10
N ILE A 250 2.55 -29.72 21.22
CA ILE A 250 1.35 -28.88 21.36
C ILE A 250 0.59 -29.22 22.67
N GLU A 251 0.46 -30.49 23.02
CA GLU A 251 -0.19 -30.93 24.26
C GLU A 251 0.53 -30.48 25.52
N LYS A 252 1.86 -30.35 25.48
CA LYS A 252 2.70 -29.86 26.58
C LYS A 252 2.69 -28.34 26.75
N LEU A 253 2.14 -27.58 25.78
CA LEU A 253 2.08 -26.11 25.88
C LEU A 253 1.22 -25.67 27.08
N PRO A 254 1.62 -24.64 27.85
CA PRO A 254 0.86 -24.10 28.97
C PRO A 254 -0.41 -23.34 28.54
N TYR A 255 -0.69 -23.26 27.25
CA TYR A 255 -1.86 -22.64 26.66
C TYR A 255 -2.27 -23.38 25.37
N LYS A 256 -3.53 -23.21 24.99
CA LYS A 256 -4.05 -23.78 23.74
C LYS A 256 -3.75 -22.88 22.56
N LEU A 257 -3.29 -23.47 21.48
CA LEU A 257 -3.18 -22.76 20.20
C LEU A 257 -4.56 -22.40 19.65
N THR A 258 -4.65 -21.27 18.96
CA THR A 258 -5.88 -20.89 18.25
C THR A 258 -6.08 -21.76 17.01
N ASN A 259 -7.33 -21.81 16.49
CA ASN A 259 -7.61 -22.57 15.28
C ASN A 259 -6.81 -22.04 14.08
N ALA A 260 -6.61 -20.72 14.00
CA ALA A 260 -5.79 -20.10 12.96
C ALA A 260 -4.31 -20.51 13.05
N GLN A 261 -3.75 -20.62 14.26
CA GLN A 261 -2.38 -21.10 14.47
C GLN A 261 -2.24 -22.58 14.08
N LEU A 262 -3.19 -23.42 14.50
CA LEU A 262 -3.21 -24.85 14.14
C LEU A 262 -3.32 -25.05 12.62
N ARG A 263 -4.22 -24.30 11.95
CA ARG A 263 -4.36 -24.32 10.50
C ARG A 263 -3.06 -23.93 9.81
N ALA A 264 -2.45 -22.80 10.18
CA ALA A 264 -1.22 -22.33 9.58
C ALA A 264 -0.06 -23.31 9.79
N LEU A 265 0.06 -23.91 10.98
CA LEU A 265 1.06 -24.94 11.26
C LEU A 265 0.84 -26.21 10.42
N SER A 266 -0.42 -26.65 10.28
CA SER A 266 -0.77 -27.79 9.45
C SER A 266 -0.42 -27.55 7.97
N GLU A 267 -0.68 -26.36 7.46
CA GLU A 267 -0.30 -25.96 6.08
C GLU A 267 1.22 -25.97 5.88
N VAL A 268 1.99 -25.43 6.84
CA VAL A 268 3.45 -25.44 6.81
C VAL A 268 3.98 -26.89 6.80
N ARG A 269 3.49 -27.73 7.70
CA ARG A 269 3.92 -29.14 7.80
C ARG A 269 3.54 -29.96 6.56
N ALA A 270 2.37 -29.71 5.98
CA ALA A 270 1.95 -30.34 4.73
C ALA A 270 2.89 -29.98 3.57
N ASP A 271 3.27 -28.70 3.45
CA ASP A 271 4.20 -28.26 2.41
C ASP A 271 5.59 -28.83 2.60
N MET A 272 6.12 -28.87 3.84
CA MET A 272 7.45 -29.43 4.14
C MET A 272 7.52 -30.93 3.79
N ARG A 273 6.40 -31.63 3.82
CA ARG A 273 6.27 -33.07 3.46
C ARG A 273 5.91 -33.31 2.00
N SER A 274 5.68 -32.23 1.23
CA SER A 274 5.36 -32.34 -0.20
C SER A 274 6.59 -32.67 -1.05
N ASP A 275 6.36 -33.03 -2.31
CA ASP A 275 7.43 -33.29 -3.27
C ASP A 275 8.21 -32.05 -3.68
N TYR A 276 7.78 -30.87 -3.27
CA TYR A 276 8.35 -29.57 -3.67
C TYR A 276 8.80 -28.73 -2.48
N VAL A 277 9.75 -27.85 -2.73
CA VAL A 277 10.23 -26.88 -1.71
C VAL A 277 9.12 -25.91 -1.33
N MET A 278 8.82 -25.83 -0.03
CA MET A 278 7.87 -24.87 0.50
C MET A 278 8.37 -23.43 0.29
N GLN A 279 7.49 -22.58 -0.19
CA GLN A 279 7.66 -21.11 -0.21
C GLN A 279 6.40 -20.46 0.35
N ARG A 280 6.37 -20.17 1.67
CA ARG A 280 5.15 -19.74 2.36
C ARG A 280 5.32 -18.48 3.19
N LEU A 281 4.31 -17.63 3.18
CA LEU A 281 4.17 -16.46 4.04
C LEU A 281 3.15 -16.74 5.15
N ILE A 282 3.55 -16.62 6.41
CA ILE A 282 2.63 -16.52 7.55
C ILE A 282 2.38 -15.04 7.84
N GLN A 283 1.16 -14.63 7.64
CA GLN A 283 0.71 -13.28 7.94
C GLN A 283 -0.21 -13.29 9.15
N GLY A 284 0.00 -12.35 10.07
CA GLY A 284 -0.86 -12.21 11.25
C GLY A 284 -0.53 -10.93 12.01
N ASP A 285 -1.49 -10.47 12.79
CA ASP A 285 -1.32 -9.27 13.61
C ASP A 285 -0.18 -9.38 14.63
N VAL A 286 0.24 -8.25 15.17
CA VAL A 286 1.23 -8.22 16.28
C VAL A 286 0.68 -8.97 17.48
N GLY A 287 1.46 -9.99 17.94
CA GLY A 287 1.04 -10.83 19.04
C GLY A 287 0.01 -11.92 18.71
N SER A 288 -0.21 -12.23 17.42
CA SER A 288 -1.00 -13.40 17.00
C SER A 288 -0.31 -14.75 17.23
N GLY A 289 0.94 -14.72 17.72
CA GLY A 289 1.70 -15.93 18.09
C GLY A 289 2.38 -16.64 16.90
N LYS A 290 2.83 -15.91 15.89
CA LYS A 290 3.62 -16.46 14.76
C LYS A 290 4.90 -17.17 15.23
N THR A 291 5.53 -16.68 16.27
CA THR A 291 6.79 -17.23 16.82
C THR A 291 6.65 -18.69 17.29
N ILE A 292 5.50 -19.10 17.86
CA ILE A 292 5.30 -20.49 18.26
C ILE A 292 5.19 -21.41 17.04
N ILE A 293 4.59 -20.93 15.93
CA ILE A 293 4.51 -21.70 14.69
C ILE A 293 5.92 -21.91 14.13
N ALA A 294 6.76 -20.85 14.15
CA ALA A 294 8.15 -20.92 13.73
C ALA A 294 8.94 -21.93 14.59
N PHE A 295 8.82 -21.86 15.92
CA PHE A 295 9.46 -22.81 16.84
C PHE A 295 9.05 -24.25 16.55
N LEU A 296 7.76 -24.53 16.43
CA LEU A 296 7.26 -25.89 16.17
C LEU A 296 7.71 -26.42 14.80
N ALA A 297 7.79 -25.58 13.77
CA ALA A 297 8.33 -25.95 12.47
C ALA A 297 9.83 -26.23 12.52
N MET A 298 10.61 -25.43 13.29
CA MET A 298 12.04 -25.64 13.50
C MET A 298 12.30 -26.91 14.33
N ALA A 299 11.50 -27.17 15.36
CA ALA A 299 11.59 -28.39 16.16
C ALA A 299 11.25 -29.65 15.33
N ASP A 300 10.22 -29.57 14.46
CA ASP A 300 9.89 -30.65 13.50
C ASP A 300 11.08 -30.91 12.55
N THR A 301 11.76 -29.85 12.10
CA THR A 301 12.95 -29.94 11.25
C THR A 301 14.10 -30.63 11.98
N ALA A 302 14.37 -30.21 13.22
CA ALA A 302 15.43 -30.79 14.05
C ALA A 302 15.16 -32.26 14.39
N HIS A 303 13.91 -32.62 14.70
CA HIS A 303 13.47 -33.99 14.93
C HIS A 303 13.76 -34.91 13.74
N ASN A 304 13.71 -34.35 12.51
CA ASN A 304 14.08 -35.06 11.28
C ASN A 304 15.58 -35.01 10.96
N GLY A 305 16.43 -34.59 11.91
CA GLY A 305 17.89 -34.57 11.75
C GLY A 305 18.40 -33.49 10.80
N CYS A 306 17.62 -32.38 10.63
CA CYS A 306 17.96 -31.29 9.73
C CYS A 306 18.08 -29.96 10.48
N GLN A 307 18.96 -29.09 9.96
CA GLN A 307 19.12 -27.74 10.50
C GLN A 307 17.99 -26.82 10.05
N SER A 308 17.63 -25.90 10.94
CA SER A 308 16.72 -24.80 10.64
C SER A 308 17.33 -23.47 11.07
N ALA A 309 17.04 -22.40 10.32
CA ALA A 309 17.58 -21.08 10.63
C ALA A 309 16.50 -20.01 10.58
N ILE A 310 16.47 -19.14 11.62
CA ILE A 310 15.58 -17.97 11.68
C ILE A 310 16.39 -16.67 11.66
N MET A 311 16.09 -15.80 10.71
CA MET A 311 16.70 -14.50 10.56
C MET A 311 15.78 -13.40 11.12
N ALA A 312 16.25 -12.68 12.13
CA ALA A 312 15.59 -11.53 12.71
C ALA A 312 16.21 -10.21 12.24
N PRO A 313 15.44 -9.12 12.09
CA PRO A 313 15.92 -7.82 11.60
C PRO A 313 16.89 -7.12 12.54
N THR A 314 16.88 -7.45 13.82
CA THR A 314 17.74 -6.82 14.85
C THR A 314 18.35 -7.85 15.78
N GLU A 315 19.47 -7.47 16.39
CA GLU A 315 20.16 -8.33 17.37
C GLU A 315 19.34 -8.57 18.62
N VAL A 316 18.57 -7.56 19.06
CA VAL A 316 17.70 -7.69 20.23
C VAL A 316 16.62 -8.73 19.98
N LEU A 317 15.97 -8.69 18.82
CA LEU A 317 14.96 -9.68 18.47
C LEU A 317 15.57 -11.08 18.28
N ALA A 318 16.76 -11.16 17.68
CA ALA A 318 17.48 -12.43 17.57
C ALA A 318 17.80 -13.04 18.95
N ARG A 319 18.24 -12.25 19.93
CA ARG A 319 18.46 -12.68 21.30
C ARG A 319 17.16 -13.15 21.99
N GLN A 320 16.07 -12.41 21.83
CA GLN A 320 14.77 -12.81 22.37
C GLN A 320 14.27 -14.14 21.77
N HIS A 321 14.43 -14.34 20.47
CA HIS A 321 14.12 -15.66 19.87
C HIS A 321 15.02 -16.76 20.44
N TYR A 322 16.31 -16.49 20.60
CA TYR A 322 17.27 -17.43 21.16
C TYR A 322 16.89 -17.85 22.58
N GLU A 323 16.66 -16.91 23.48
CA GLU A 323 16.26 -17.17 24.87
C GLU A 323 14.90 -17.89 24.95
N SER A 324 13.93 -17.45 24.12
CA SER A 324 12.62 -18.09 24.06
C SER A 324 12.73 -19.55 23.57
N PHE A 325 13.53 -19.82 22.54
CA PHE A 325 13.64 -21.16 21.97
C PHE A 325 14.45 -22.09 22.89
N GLN A 326 15.48 -21.59 23.57
CA GLN A 326 16.15 -22.34 24.63
C GLN A 326 15.17 -22.74 25.74
N SER A 327 14.42 -21.78 26.27
CA SER A 327 13.41 -22.04 27.31
C SER A 327 12.35 -23.03 26.82
N MET A 328 11.90 -22.95 25.58
CA MET A 328 10.97 -23.94 25.03
C MET A 328 11.59 -25.33 24.92
N CYS A 329 12.83 -25.45 24.46
CA CYS A 329 13.54 -26.74 24.43
C CYS A 329 13.64 -27.35 25.83
N GLU A 330 13.98 -26.56 26.87
CA GLU A 330 14.02 -26.99 28.24
C GLU A 330 12.64 -27.47 28.76
N ILE A 331 11.59 -26.67 28.53
CA ILE A 331 10.22 -27.01 28.93
C ILE A 331 9.73 -28.32 28.31
N PHE A 332 10.05 -28.53 27.05
CA PHE A 332 9.63 -29.73 26.30
C PHE A 332 10.56 -30.95 26.55
N GLY A 333 11.73 -30.72 27.14
CA GLY A 333 12.75 -31.75 27.32
C GLY A 333 13.42 -32.17 25.98
N LEU A 334 13.64 -31.18 25.09
CA LEU A 334 14.30 -31.37 23.80
C LEU A 334 15.80 -31.07 23.94
N ASP A 335 16.63 -31.96 23.41
CA ASP A 335 18.09 -31.83 23.44
C ASP A 335 18.63 -31.31 22.10
N PHE A 336 17.94 -30.32 21.51
CA PHE A 336 18.37 -29.67 20.28
C PHE A 336 19.27 -28.49 20.58
N PRO A 337 20.46 -28.40 19.91
CA PRO A 337 21.34 -27.25 20.03
C PRO A 337 20.68 -25.98 19.49
N VAL A 338 20.59 -24.93 20.33
CA VAL A 338 20.11 -23.60 19.92
C VAL A 338 21.31 -22.68 19.78
N ILE A 339 21.61 -22.18 18.59
CA ILE A 339 22.84 -21.44 18.27
C ILE A 339 22.49 -20.01 17.86
N LEU A 340 23.14 -19.00 18.47
CA LEU A 340 22.97 -17.60 18.15
C LEU A 340 24.13 -17.06 17.33
N ILE A 341 23.83 -16.30 16.23
CA ILE A 341 24.84 -15.57 15.46
C ILE A 341 24.38 -14.13 15.20
N THR A 342 25.11 -13.15 15.76
CA THR A 342 24.83 -11.73 15.58
C THR A 342 26.06 -10.94 15.12
N GLY A 343 25.83 -9.72 14.64
CA GLY A 343 26.89 -8.85 14.16
C GLY A 343 27.88 -8.43 15.25
N SER A 344 27.39 -8.18 16.48
CA SER A 344 28.17 -7.70 17.64
C SER A 344 29.06 -8.76 18.30
N MET A 345 28.87 -10.04 17.99
CA MET A 345 29.69 -11.12 18.54
C MET A 345 31.16 -10.96 18.16
N THR A 346 32.05 -11.27 19.10
CA THR A 346 33.50 -11.28 18.89
C THR A 346 33.92 -12.34 17.88
N ALA A 347 35.07 -12.18 17.24
CA ALA A 347 35.58 -13.13 16.26
C ALA A 347 35.73 -14.55 16.85
N LYS A 348 36.07 -14.66 18.15
CA LYS A 348 36.16 -15.94 18.86
C LYS A 348 34.81 -16.59 19.02
N GLN A 349 33.82 -15.84 19.46
CA GLN A 349 32.43 -16.35 19.60
C GLN A 349 31.84 -16.79 18.25
N LYS A 350 32.03 -15.99 17.19
CA LYS A 350 31.60 -16.37 15.83
C LYS A 350 32.25 -17.65 15.37
N LYS A 351 33.55 -17.82 15.62
CA LYS A 351 34.27 -19.05 15.22
C LYS A 351 33.72 -20.28 15.96
N LEU A 352 33.42 -20.17 17.24
CA LEU A 352 32.77 -21.25 18.02
C LEU A 352 31.38 -21.58 17.46
N ALA A 353 30.52 -20.57 17.25
CA ALA A 353 29.20 -20.78 16.69
C ALA A 353 29.24 -21.40 15.28
N TYR A 354 30.19 -21.02 14.43
CA TYR A 354 30.37 -21.66 13.10
C TYR A 354 30.77 -23.14 13.23
N GLN A 355 31.58 -23.47 14.22
CA GLN A 355 31.94 -24.86 14.49
C GLN A 355 30.74 -25.66 15.01
N GLU A 356 30.00 -25.13 15.95
CA GLU A 356 28.76 -25.73 16.48
C GLU A 356 27.73 -26.01 15.38
N ILE A 357 27.57 -25.10 14.41
CA ILE A 357 26.69 -25.33 13.24
C ILE A 357 27.19 -26.54 12.42
N LEU A 358 28.47 -26.69 12.26
CA LEU A 358 29.05 -27.83 11.51
C LEU A 358 28.94 -29.15 12.29
N ASP A 359 29.01 -29.10 13.63
CA ASP A 359 28.99 -30.30 14.46
C ASP A 359 27.57 -30.85 14.74
N HIS A 360 26.54 -29.99 14.57
CA HIS A 360 25.13 -30.32 14.89
C HIS A 360 24.23 -30.21 13.65
N PRO A 361 23.91 -31.33 12.99
CA PRO A 361 23.03 -31.35 11.80
C PRO A 361 21.56 -31.09 12.10
N ASP A 362 21.16 -31.04 13.36
CA ASP A 362 19.81 -30.84 13.90
C ASP A 362 19.66 -29.52 14.68
N ALA A 363 20.61 -28.60 14.53
CA ALA A 363 20.59 -27.33 15.27
C ALA A 363 19.49 -26.37 14.86
N LEU A 364 18.92 -25.66 15.86
CA LEU A 364 18.08 -24.46 15.66
C LEU A 364 19.00 -23.23 15.66
N ILE A 365 19.12 -22.57 14.53
CA ILE A 365 20.10 -21.49 14.34
C ILE A 365 19.33 -20.16 14.27
N ILE A 366 19.72 -19.21 15.11
CA ILE A 366 19.06 -17.91 15.23
C ILE A 366 20.09 -16.82 14.98
N GLY A 367 19.68 -15.79 14.22
CA GLY A 367 20.60 -14.67 14.03
C GLY A 367 20.02 -13.51 13.23
N THR A 368 20.91 -12.61 12.87
CA THR A 368 20.59 -11.47 11.98
C THR A 368 21.12 -11.77 10.56
N HIS A 369 21.27 -10.73 9.74
CA HIS A 369 21.94 -10.84 8.42
C HIS A 369 23.35 -11.51 8.49
N ALA A 370 23.90 -11.71 9.67
CA ALA A 370 25.13 -12.48 9.86
C ALA A 370 25.01 -13.94 9.37
N LEU A 371 23.80 -14.51 9.35
CA LEU A 371 23.50 -15.86 8.86
C LEU A 371 23.76 -16.03 7.36
N ILE A 372 23.67 -14.96 6.57
CA ILE A 372 23.82 -14.99 5.12
C ILE A 372 25.30 -14.92 4.72
N GLN A 373 26.20 -14.54 5.61
CA GLN A 373 27.62 -14.37 5.31
C GLN A 373 28.24 -15.67 4.76
N GLU A 374 29.16 -15.56 3.78
CA GLU A 374 29.81 -16.68 3.14
C GLU A 374 30.51 -17.65 4.11
N LYS A 375 30.99 -17.13 5.24
CA LYS A 375 31.69 -17.90 6.28
C LYS A 375 30.78 -18.86 7.05
N VAL A 376 29.48 -18.68 7.01
CA VAL A 376 28.50 -19.58 7.63
C VAL A 376 28.24 -20.72 6.66
N ILE A 377 28.70 -21.89 7.01
CA ILE A 377 28.52 -23.13 6.22
C ILE A 377 27.55 -24.01 7.00
N TYR A 378 26.46 -24.35 6.38
CA TYR A 378 25.46 -25.26 6.93
C TYR A 378 25.71 -26.69 6.45
N GLN A 379 25.45 -27.67 7.30
CA GLN A 379 25.64 -29.07 6.96
C GLN A 379 24.41 -29.66 6.26
N ASN A 380 23.21 -29.38 6.80
CA ASN A 380 21.94 -29.93 6.34
C ASN A 380 20.77 -28.95 6.57
N LEU A 381 20.88 -27.73 6.03
CA LEU A 381 19.88 -26.69 6.22
C LEU A 381 18.60 -26.99 5.40
N ALA A 382 17.52 -27.37 6.09
CA ALA A 382 16.27 -27.75 5.46
C ALA A 382 15.17 -26.67 5.58
N LEU A 383 15.23 -25.79 6.59
CA LEU A 383 14.23 -24.74 6.79
C LEU A 383 14.89 -23.38 7.07
N VAL A 384 14.47 -22.39 6.33
CA VAL A 384 14.87 -20.98 6.52
C VAL A 384 13.63 -20.15 6.83
N ILE A 385 13.68 -19.40 7.93
CA ILE A 385 12.62 -18.51 8.37
C ILE A 385 13.13 -17.08 8.34
N THR A 386 12.35 -16.15 7.77
CA THR A 386 12.62 -14.71 7.85
C THR A 386 11.51 -14.01 8.61
N ASP A 387 11.86 -13.32 9.70
CA ASP A 387 10.90 -12.55 10.50
C ASP A 387 10.89 -11.09 10.06
N GLU A 388 9.71 -10.44 10.01
CA GLU A 388 9.51 -9.04 9.61
C GLU A 388 10.08 -8.70 8.22
N GLN A 389 9.67 -9.43 7.20
CA GLN A 389 10.21 -9.37 5.83
C GLN A 389 10.27 -7.97 5.20
N HIS A 390 9.34 -7.07 5.54
CA HIS A 390 9.31 -5.71 4.96
C HIS A 390 10.61 -4.92 5.18
N ARG A 391 11.48 -5.39 6.07
CA ARG A 391 12.80 -4.81 6.37
C ARG A 391 13.97 -5.49 5.65
N PHE A 392 13.70 -6.62 4.97
CA PHE A 392 14.70 -7.35 4.19
C PHE A 392 14.44 -7.20 2.69
N GLY A 393 15.46 -6.90 1.91
CA GLY A 393 15.35 -6.88 0.45
C GLY A 393 15.13 -8.29 -0.14
N VAL A 394 14.46 -8.36 -1.29
CA VAL A 394 14.27 -9.62 -2.06
C VAL A 394 15.58 -10.37 -2.28
N LYS A 395 16.66 -9.65 -2.58
CA LYS A 395 18.02 -10.21 -2.76
C LYS A 395 18.57 -10.94 -1.53
N GLN A 396 18.25 -10.49 -0.32
CA GLN A 396 18.73 -11.15 0.91
C GLN A 396 18.03 -12.48 1.14
N ARG A 397 16.74 -12.57 0.80
CA ARG A 397 15.98 -13.83 0.81
C ARG A 397 16.56 -14.82 -0.21
N GLU A 398 16.79 -14.38 -1.44
CA GLU A 398 17.39 -15.19 -2.50
C GLU A 398 18.75 -15.71 -2.06
N THR A 399 19.64 -14.85 -1.55
CA THR A 399 20.96 -15.26 -1.05
C THR A 399 20.86 -16.25 0.11
N PHE A 400 19.83 -16.15 0.98
CA PHE A 400 19.65 -17.11 2.06
C PHE A 400 19.11 -18.45 1.56
N SER A 401 18.21 -18.43 0.58
CA SER A 401 17.70 -19.65 -0.07
C SER A 401 18.77 -20.40 -0.90
N GLU A 402 19.81 -19.70 -1.32
CA GLU A 402 20.96 -20.30 -2.02
C GLU A 402 21.98 -20.98 -1.07
N LYS A 403 21.82 -20.78 0.26
CA LYS A 403 22.64 -21.44 1.27
C LYS A 403 22.20 -22.90 1.46
N GLY A 404 23.01 -23.84 1.05
CA GLY A 404 22.70 -25.28 1.18
C GLY A 404 22.00 -25.88 -0.04
N THR A 405 21.26 -26.96 0.16
CA THR A 405 20.53 -27.71 -0.88
C THR A 405 19.06 -27.26 -0.96
N LYS A 406 18.81 -25.97 -1.30
CA LYS A 406 17.47 -25.43 -1.52
C LYS A 406 16.49 -25.70 -0.36
N PRO A 407 16.64 -25.01 0.76
CA PRO A 407 15.81 -25.20 1.94
C PRO A 407 14.38 -24.72 1.72
N HIS A 408 13.44 -25.23 2.49
CA HIS A 408 12.09 -24.67 2.64
C HIS A 408 12.18 -23.22 3.13
N ILE A 409 11.35 -22.34 2.59
CA ILE A 409 11.32 -20.91 2.91
C ILE A 409 10.01 -20.59 3.62
N LEU A 410 10.12 -20.10 4.85
CA LEU A 410 9.00 -19.58 5.61
C LEU A 410 9.23 -18.10 5.92
N VAL A 411 8.30 -17.26 5.52
CA VAL A 411 8.34 -15.82 5.75
C VAL A 411 7.29 -15.46 6.79
N MET A 412 7.63 -14.61 7.74
CA MET A 412 6.68 -14.10 8.72
C MET A 412 6.52 -12.57 8.57
N SER A 413 5.29 -12.09 8.64
CA SER A 413 4.98 -10.66 8.65
C SER A 413 4.00 -10.32 9.78
N ALA A 414 4.34 -9.28 10.56
CA ALA A 414 3.45 -8.70 11.56
C ALA A 414 2.60 -7.54 11.01
N THR A 415 2.80 -7.17 9.74
CA THR A 415 1.91 -6.22 9.10
C THR A 415 0.67 -6.94 8.59
N PRO A 416 -0.52 -6.65 9.13
CA PRO A 416 -1.74 -7.15 8.55
C PRO A 416 -1.99 -6.45 7.21
N ILE A 417 -1.64 -7.12 6.12
CA ILE A 417 -1.91 -6.65 4.76
C ILE A 417 -3.18 -7.37 4.30
N PRO A 418 -4.17 -6.69 3.71
CA PRO A 418 -5.32 -7.36 3.14
C PRO A 418 -4.89 -8.52 2.22
N ARG A 419 -5.57 -9.67 2.33
CA ARG A 419 -5.18 -10.91 1.63
C ARG A 419 -5.00 -10.70 0.13
N THR A 420 -5.86 -9.89 -0.46
CA THR A 420 -5.82 -9.54 -1.88
C THR A 420 -4.54 -8.79 -2.26
N LEU A 421 -4.09 -7.87 -1.41
CA LEU A 421 -2.85 -7.13 -1.63
C LEU A 421 -1.63 -8.01 -1.38
N ALA A 422 -1.70 -8.93 -0.43
CA ALA A 422 -0.63 -9.89 -0.17
C ALA A 422 -0.35 -10.79 -1.38
N ILE A 423 -1.38 -11.18 -2.14
CA ILE A 423 -1.23 -11.95 -3.40
C ILE A 423 -0.41 -11.16 -4.44
N ILE A 424 -0.61 -9.86 -4.52
CA ILE A 424 0.13 -9.00 -5.46
C ILE A 424 1.58 -8.82 -5.03
N LEU A 425 1.80 -8.60 -3.72
CA LEU A 425 3.14 -8.30 -3.19
C LEU A 425 4.03 -9.53 -3.05
N TYR A 426 3.41 -10.67 -2.82
CA TYR A 426 4.08 -11.92 -2.50
C TYR A 426 3.55 -13.07 -3.35
N GLY A 427 3.22 -12.79 -4.63
CA GLY A 427 2.60 -13.76 -5.53
C GLY A 427 3.41 -15.03 -5.77
N ASP A 428 4.71 -15.03 -5.42
CA ASP A 428 5.60 -16.18 -5.42
C ASP A 428 5.44 -17.08 -4.19
N LEU A 429 4.78 -16.60 -3.12
CA LEU A 429 4.59 -17.33 -1.87
C LEU A 429 3.14 -17.84 -1.72
N ASP A 430 2.98 -18.98 -1.04
CA ASP A 430 1.70 -19.41 -0.51
C ASP A 430 1.39 -18.67 0.79
N ILE A 431 0.12 -18.32 1.06
CA ILE A 431 -0.22 -17.42 2.15
C ILE A 431 -1.07 -18.15 3.20
N SER A 432 -0.56 -18.17 4.43
CA SER A 432 -1.30 -18.58 5.64
C SER A 432 -1.63 -17.36 6.48
N VAL A 433 -2.90 -17.19 6.85
CA VAL A 433 -3.36 -16.05 7.65
C VAL A 433 -3.67 -16.50 9.08
N VAL A 434 -3.05 -15.83 10.07
CA VAL A 434 -3.33 -15.98 11.49
C VAL A 434 -4.15 -14.78 11.94
N ASP A 435 -5.47 -14.90 11.81
CA ASP A 435 -6.47 -13.87 12.05
C ASP A 435 -7.13 -13.93 13.44
N GLU A 436 -6.67 -14.83 14.28
CA GLU A 436 -7.12 -14.96 15.68
C GLU A 436 -6.07 -14.47 16.68
N VAL A 437 -6.53 -13.87 17.76
CA VAL A 437 -5.69 -13.43 18.89
C VAL A 437 -5.82 -14.42 20.04
N PRO A 438 -4.72 -14.81 20.74
CA PRO A 438 -4.78 -15.70 21.90
C PRO A 438 -5.76 -15.21 22.97
N ALA A 439 -6.55 -16.11 23.54
CA ALA A 439 -7.70 -15.81 24.40
C ALA A 439 -7.39 -15.03 25.70
N LYS A 440 -6.14 -15.06 26.19
CA LYS A 440 -5.75 -14.37 27.43
C LYS A 440 -5.38 -12.88 27.23
N ARG A 441 -5.29 -12.40 25.99
CA ARG A 441 -4.88 -11.03 25.72
C ARG A 441 -6.04 -10.06 25.93
N LEU A 442 -5.86 -9.10 26.85
CA LEU A 442 -6.82 -8.03 27.07
C LEU A 442 -6.80 -7.02 25.90
N PRO A 443 -7.97 -6.55 25.43
CA PRO A 443 -8.02 -5.53 24.40
C PRO A 443 -7.41 -4.21 24.93
N ILE A 444 -6.59 -3.56 24.10
CA ILE A 444 -5.97 -2.28 24.43
C ILE A 444 -7.05 -1.20 24.43
N LYS A 445 -7.11 -0.39 25.49
CA LYS A 445 -8.00 0.77 25.57
C LYS A 445 -7.38 1.95 24.82
N ASN A 446 -8.07 2.42 23.80
CA ASN A 446 -7.59 3.50 22.96
C ASN A 446 -8.31 4.81 23.29
N CYS A 447 -7.62 5.95 23.17
CA CYS A 447 -8.24 7.26 23.16
C CYS A 447 -7.51 8.22 22.20
N VAL A 448 -8.29 9.06 21.50
CA VAL A 448 -7.79 10.17 20.68
C VAL A 448 -8.10 11.44 21.44
N VAL A 449 -7.08 12.24 21.72
CA VAL A 449 -7.17 13.44 22.55
C VAL A 449 -6.49 14.62 21.88
N ASP A 450 -6.84 15.84 22.29
CA ASP A 450 -6.15 17.06 21.86
C ASP A 450 -4.94 17.40 22.77
N THR A 451 -4.19 18.39 22.39
CA THR A 451 -2.97 18.83 23.10
C THR A 451 -3.23 19.28 24.55
N ARG A 452 -4.47 19.71 24.88
CA ARG A 452 -4.86 20.15 26.24
C ARG A 452 -4.95 18.97 27.21
N TYR A 453 -4.99 17.76 26.70
CA TYR A 453 -5.06 16.54 27.53
C TYR A 453 -3.67 16.09 28.04
N ARG A 454 -2.55 16.62 27.50
CA ARG A 454 -1.18 16.22 27.87
C ARG A 454 -0.93 16.17 29.37
N PRO A 455 -1.29 17.18 30.21
CA PRO A 455 -1.08 17.08 31.64
C PRO A 455 -1.75 15.88 32.30
N LYS A 456 -2.96 15.52 31.84
CA LYS A 456 -3.68 14.35 32.32
C LYS A 456 -3.02 13.04 31.85
N ALA A 457 -2.47 13.01 30.63
CA ALA A 457 -1.73 11.87 30.12
C ALA A 457 -0.43 11.65 30.93
N TYR A 458 0.28 12.71 31.31
CA TYR A 458 1.47 12.62 32.14
C TYR A 458 1.15 12.12 33.55
N GLN A 459 0.11 12.64 34.19
CA GLN A 459 -0.40 12.11 35.48
C GLN A 459 -0.80 10.65 35.38
N PHE A 460 -1.37 10.21 34.26
CA PHE A 460 -1.72 8.83 34.04
C PHE A 460 -0.46 7.94 33.89
N ILE A 461 0.56 8.41 33.17
CA ILE A 461 1.86 7.72 33.07
C ILE A 461 2.50 7.61 34.45
N GLU A 462 2.53 8.69 35.25
CA GLU A 462 3.04 8.67 36.62
C GLU A 462 2.34 7.62 37.50
N LYS A 463 1.00 7.55 37.39
CA LYS A 463 0.21 6.54 38.13
C LYS A 463 0.56 5.11 37.73
N GLU A 464 0.70 4.85 36.42
CA GLU A 464 1.07 3.51 35.92
C GLU A 464 2.50 3.13 36.35
N VAL A 465 3.43 4.09 36.29
CA VAL A 465 4.81 3.89 36.79
C VAL A 465 4.84 3.63 38.27
N ALA A 466 4.05 4.36 39.06
CA ALA A 466 3.90 4.10 40.50
C ALA A 466 3.29 2.71 40.82
N ALA A 467 2.51 2.16 39.89
CA ALA A 467 2.00 0.78 39.97
C ALA A 467 3.05 -0.27 39.54
N GLY A 468 4.25 0.13 39.14
CA GLY A 468 5.34 -0.73 38.71
C GLY A 468 5.39 -0.98 37.19
N HIS A 469 4.56 -0.31 36.40
CA HIS A 469 4.50 -0.45 34.96
C HIS A 469 5.41 0.54 34.21
N GLN A 470 5.54 0.35 32.90
CA GLN A 470 6.37 1.18 32.04
C GLN A 470 5.56 1.83 30.91
N ALA A 471 6.09 2.93 30.34
CA ALA A 471 5.42 3.66 29.29
C ALA A 471 6.35 3.94 28.11
N TYR A 472 5.79 3.87 26.90
CA TYR A 472 6.37 4.42 25.68
C TYR A 472 5.75 5.79 25.35
N VAL A 473 6.59 6.74 24.95
CA VAL A 473 6.16 8.02 24.37
C VAL A 473 6.82 8.18 23.00
N ILE A 474 6.00 8.18 21.96
CA ILE A 474 6.48 8.21 20.58
C ILE A 474 6.28 9.59 19.97
N CYS A 475 7.35 10.16 19.43
CA CYS A 475 7.33 11.41 18.70
C CYS A 475 7.48 11.17 17.20
N PRO A 476 6.83 11.95 16.31
CA PRO A 476 6.96 11.80 14.87
C PRO A 476 8.37 12.18 14.38
N LEU A 477 8.74 11.59 13.24
CA LEU A 477 9.86 12.05 12.43
C LEU A 477 9.48 13.37 11.76
N VAL A 478 10.33 14.40 11.84
CA VAL A 478 10.14 15.65 11.09
C VAL A 478 10.93 15.54 9.79
N GLU A 479 10.26 15.62 8.64
CA GLU A 479 10.80 15.32 7.30
C GLU A 479 11.94 16.22 6.81
N GLU A 480 12.30 17.31 7.49
CA GLU A 480 13.20 18.33 6.90
C GLU A 480 14.70 18.12 7.13
N SER A 481 15.14 17.36 8.12
CA SER A 481 16.53 16.88 8.24
C SER A 481 16.71 15.86 9.38
N GLU A 482 17.63 14.92 9.21
CA GLU A 482 17.98 13.93 10.27
C GLU A 482 18.42 14.57 11.58
N ASN A 483 18.98 15.79 11.55
CA ASN A 483 19.40 16.52 12.74
C ASN A 483 18.22 17.08 13.54
N MET A 484 17.13 17.50 12.89
CA MET A 484 15.92 18.00 13.56
C MET A 484 15.16 16.90 14.31
N GLU A 485 15.25 15.64 13.89
CA GLU A 485 14.65 14.50 14.60
C GLU A 485 15.20 14.34 16.02
N ALA A 486 16.52 14.30 16.13
CA ALA A 486 17.19 14.11 17.41
C ALA A 486 16.94 15.28 18.36
N GLU A 487 16.87 16.50 17.85
CA GLU A 487 16.55 17.69 18.63
C GLU A 487 15.12 17.66 19.15
N ASN A 488 14.13 17.32 18.32
CA ASN A 488 12.72 17.26 18.72
C ASN A 488 12.45 16.22 19.81
N VAL A 489 13.00 15.00 19.69
CA VAL A 489 12.82 13.94 20.67
C VAL A 489 13.57 14.26 21.97
N THR A 490 14.76 14.85 21.87
CA THR A 490 15.58 15.27 23.02
C THR A 490 14.90 16.41 23.80
N ASP A 491 14.35 17.40 23.09
CA ASP A 491 13.66 18.52 23.72
C ASP A 491 12.32 18.09 24.34
N TYR A 492 11.65 17.13 23.72
CA TYR A 492 10.46 16.52 24.31
C TYR A 492 10.81 15.75 25.60
N ALA A 493 11.88 14.96 25.58
CA ALA A 493 12.33 14.22 26.77
C ALA A 493 12.72 15.17 27.91
N LYS A 494 13.37 16.31 27.64
CA LYS A 494 13.68 17.33 28.65
C LYS A 494 12.40 17.91 29.26
N ARG A 495 11.43 18.33 28.44
CA ARG A 495 10.13 18.84 28.92
C ARG A 495 9.40 17.81 29.76
N LEU A 496 9.38 16.54 29.31
CA LEU A 496 8.73 15.48 30.05
C LEU A 496 9.41 15.24 31.42
N LYS A 497 10.73 15.44 31.51
CA LYS A 497 11.48 15.35 32.76
C LYS A 497 11.14 16.49 33.74
N GLU A 498 10.72 17.64 33.25
CA GLU A 498 10.26 18.77 34.10
C GLU A 498 8.83 18.54 34.63
N GLU A 499 8.02 17.72 33.91
CA GLU A 499 6.61 17.44 34.24
C GLU A 499 6.41 16.17 35.09
N LEU A 500 7.37 15.25 35.07
CA LEU A 500 7.31 14.00 35.83
C LEU A 500 8.24 14.07 37.06
N PRO A 501 7.94 13.33 38.14
CA PRO A 501 8.80 13.25 39.31
C PRO A 501 10.23 12.76 39.00
N ASP A 502 11.24 13.31 39.69
CA ASP A 502 12.66 12.94 39.52
C ASP A 502 12.94 11.44 39.80
N THR A 503 12.01 10.74 40.44
CA THR A 503 12.11 9.30 40.71
C THR A 503 11.84 8.43 39.48
N ILE A 504 11.36 9.01 38.38
CA ILE A 504 11.07 8.32 37.11
C ILE A 504 12.24 8.50 36.15
N GLU A 505 12.94 7.40 35.86
CA GLU A 505 14.02 7.44 34.88
C GLU A 505 13.46 7.43 33.45
N ILE A 506 13.86 8.45 32.68
CA ILE A 506 13.42 8.62 31.29
C ILE A 506 14.58 8.26 30.36
N GLY A 507 14.37 7.26 29.53
CA GLY A 507 15.27 6.86 28.44
C GLY A 507 14.95 7.56 27.14
N LEU A 508 15.96 7.76 26.30
CA LEU A 508 15.86 8.37 24.97
C LEU A 508 16.35 7.38 23.91
N LEU A 509 15.56 7.22 22.84
CA LEU A 509 15.89 6.34 21.73
C LEU A 509 15.53 6.96 20.37
N HIS A 510 16.51 7.16 19.48
CA HIS A 510 16.29 7.74 18.15
C HIS A 510 17.22 7.16 17.09
N GLY A 511 16.92 7.43 15.80
CA GLY A 511 17.61 6.87 14.64
C GLY A 511 19.11 7.04 14.62
N GLN A 512 19.60 8.21 15.04
CA GLN A 512 21.04 8.60 14.99
C GLN A 512 21.93 7.95 16.05
N MET A 513 21.36 7.31 17.08
CA MET A 513 22.17 6.64 18.09
C MET A 513 22.93 5.45 17.48
N LYS A 514 24.14 5.22 17.97
CA LYS A 514 24.94 4.06 17.60
C LYS A 514 24.24 2.77 18.03
N PRO A 515 24.35 1.66 17.28
CA PRO A 515 23.68 0.40 17.62
C PRO A 515 23.91 -0.08 19.06
N ALA A 516 25.13 0.04 19.57
CA ALA A 516 25.44 -0.31 20.96
C ALA A 516 24.67 0.52 21.99
N GLN A 517 24.48 1.81 21.74
CA GLN A 517 23.71 2.68 22.63
C GLN A 517 22.22 2.38 22.58
N LYS A 518 21.68 2.04 21.38
CA LYS A 518 20.29 1.61 21.23
C LYS A 518 20.03 0.33 22.01
N ASN A 519 20.95 -0.63 21.93
CA ASN A 519 20.83 -1.89 22.65
C ASN A 519 20.88 -1.67 24.15
N ASP A 520 21.83 -0.85 24.66
CA ASP A 520 21.93 -0.53 26.09
C ASP A 520 20.65 0.10 26.65
N VAL A 521 20.10 1.10 25.97
CA VAL A 521 18.83 1.74 26.39
C VAL A 521 17.68 0.73 26.41
N MET A 522 17.60 -0.14 25.39
CA MET A 522 16.54 -1.14 25.31
C MET A 522 16.68 -2.25 26.37
N GLU A 523 17.91 -2.69 26.67
CA GLU A 523 18.19 -3.65 27.75
C GLU A 523 17.82 -3.06 29.12
N ARG A 524 18.19 -1.82 29.40
CA ARG A 524 17.83 -1.10 30.64
C ARG A 524 16.31 -0.87 30.75
N PHE A 525 15.64 -0.60 29.63
CA PHE A 525 14.17 -0.49 29.61
C PHE A 525 13.52 -1.85 29.85
N ALA A 526 14.01 -2.92 29.24
CA ALA A 526 13.51 -4.28 29.48
C ALA A 526 13.74 -4.74 30.93
N ALA A 527 14.86 -4.32 31.59
CA ALA A 527 15.18 -4.59 32.98
C ALA A 527 14.41 -3.68 33.97
N ASN A 528 13.51 -2.81 33.50
CA ASN A 528 12.77 -1.82 34.29
C ASN A 528 13.65 -0.80 35.03
N GLU A 529 14.89 -0.58 34.58
CA GLU A 529 15.75 0.51 35.08
C GLU A 529 15.29 1.86 34.50
N ILE A 530 14.69 1.86 33.32
CA ILE A 530 14.03 3.00 32.67
C ILE A 530 12.52 2.74 32.72
N GLN A 531 11.74 3.67 33.26
CA GLN A 531 10.29 3.56 33.39
C GLN A 531 9.55 4.20 32.22
N VAL A 532 10.09 5.26 31.62
CA VAL A 532 9.49 5.93 30.48
C VAL A 532 10.50 6.01 29.33
N LEU A 533 10.17 5.45 28.17
CA LEU A 533 11.00 5.50 26.99
C LEU A 533 10.43 6.48 25.96
N VAL A 534 11.13 7.61 25.75
CA VAL A 534 10.80 8.58 24.71
C VAL A 534 11.55 8.19 23.43
N SER A 535 10.83 8.00 22.36
CA SER A 535 11.43 7.48 21.11
C SER A 535 10.79 8.04 19.85
N THR A 536 11.53 7.94 18.75
CA THR A 536 10.96 7.99 17.40
C THR A 536 10.37 6.62 17.02
N THR A 537 9.96 6.43 15.77
CA THR A 537 9.45 5.17 15.22
C THR A 537 10.43 3.98 15.31
N VAL A 538 11.68 4.21 15.73
CA VAL A 538 12.69 3.15 15.90
C VAL A 538 12.24 2.02 16.83
N VAL A 539 11.30 2.27 17.76
CA VAL A 539 10.67 1.26 18.63
C VAL A 539 9.81 0.24 17.88
N GLU A 540 9.47 0.46 16.61
CA GLU A 540 8.78 -0.56 15.79
C GLU A 540 9.56 -1.88 15.72
N VAL A 541 10.82 -1.89 16.12
CA VAL A 541 11.70 -3.05 16.07
C VAL A 541 11.55 -3.90 17.33
N GLY A 542 10.73 -4.88 17.25
CA GLY A 542 10.71 -6.24 17.84
C GLY A 542 10.90 -6.47 19.34
N VAL A 543 11.24 -5.48 20.17
CA VAL A 543 11.51 -5.75 21.59
C VAL A 543 10.22 -6.01 22.36
N ASN A 544 10.17 -7.15 23.06
CA ASN A 544 9.06 -7.51 23.92
C ASN A 544 9.31 -6.99 25.33
N VAL A 545 8.50 -6.04 25.81
CA VAL A 545 8.53 -5.56 27.20
C VAL A 545 7.13 -5.76 27.79
N PRO A 546 6.86 -6.93 28.42
CA PRO A 546 5.53 -7.28 28.93
C PRO A 546 5.00 -6.29 29.99
N ASN A 547 5.90 -5.62 30.71
CA ASN A 547 5.58 -4.65 31.74
C ASN A 547 5.16 -3.27 31.24
N ALA A 548 5.33 -2.98 29.93
CA ALA A 548 4.90 -1.72 29.33
C ALA A 548 3.38 -1.74 29.07
N THR A 549 2.63 -0.89 29.78
CA THR A 549 1.17 -0.79 29.71
C THR A 549 0.68 0.45 29.01
N VAL A 550 1.49 1.50 28.86
CA VAL A 550 1.08 2.75 28.23
C VAL A 550 1.87 3.01 26.96
N MET A 551 1.15 3.30 25.88
CA MET A 551 1.67 3.82 24.63
C MET A 551 1.08 5.22 24.40
N MET A 552 1.89 6.27 24.48
CA MET A 552 1.49 7.63 24.13
C MET A 552 2.13 8.00 22.80
N ILE A 553 1.34 8.51 21.85
CA ILE A 553 1.80 8.89 20.52
C ILE A 553 1.48 10.37 20.31
N GLU A 554 2.53 11.17 20.21
CA GLU A 554 2.45 12.61 19.93
C GLU A 554 2.28 12.87 18.45
N ASN A 555 1.53 13.92 18.11
CA ASN A 555 1.23 14.30 16.73
C ASN A 555 0.77 13.08 15.90
N ALA A 556 -0.16 12.32 16.44
CA ALA A 556 -0.62 11.05 15.86
C ALA A 556 -1.13 11.18 14.42
N GLU A 557 -1.55 12.37 14.01
CA GLU A 557 -1.97 12.69 12.64
C GLU A 557 -0.85 12.54 11.59
N HIS A 558 0.41 12.57 11.99
CA HIS A 558 1.55 12.39 11.08
C HIS A 558 1.91 10.92 10.84
N PHE A 559 1.34 9.99 11.61
CA PHE A 559 1.60 8.56 11.45
C PHE A 559 0.56 7.89 10.58
N GLY A 560 0.95 6.83 9.88
CA GLY A 560 0.03 5.92 9.24
C GLY A 560 -0.78 5.09 10.24
N LEU A 561 -2.04 4.74 9.90
CA LEU A 561 -2.86 3.91 10.80
C LEU A 561 -2.22 2.55 11.06
N ALA A 562 -1.65 1.92 10.03
CA ALA A 562 -0.91 0.66 10.17
C ALA A 562 0.32 0.83 11.07
N GLN A 563 1.03 1.96 10.97
CA GLN A 563 2.17 2.27 11.81
C GLN A 563 1.78 2.48 13.27
N ILE A 564 0.72 3.26 13.53
CA ILE A 564 0.17 3.40 14.89
C ILE A 564 -0.26 2.04 15.45
N HIS A 565 -0.88 1.19 14.62
CA HIS A 565 -1.29 -0.14 15.03
C HIS A 565 -0.08 -1.01 15.43
N GLN A 566 1.02 -0.96 14.70
CA GLN A 566 2.27 -1.66 15.05
C GLN A 566 2.88 -1.14 16.37
N LEU A 567 2.92 0.20 16.54
CA LEU A 567 3.35 0.83 17.79
C LEU A 567 2.46 0.40 18.96
N ARG A 568 1.14 0.46 18.81
CA ARG A 568 0.17 0.00 19.79
C ARG A 568 0.41 -1.47 20.18
N GLY A 569 0.79 -2.31 19.23
CA GLY A 569 1.11 -3.72 19.47
C GLY A 569 2.36 -3.95 20.35
N ARG A 570 3.12 -2.89 20.70
CA ARG A 570 4.26 -2.98 21.64
C ARG A 570 3.80 -3.02 23.10
N VAL A 571 2.58 -2.62 23.40
CA VAL A 571 1.94 -2.78 24.70
C VAL A 571 0.88 -3.89 24.67
N GLY A 572 0.35 -4.29 25.82
CA GLY A 572 -0.66 -5.35 25.89
C GLY A 572 -0.07 -6.76 25.69
N ARG A 573 1.16 -6.98 26.10
CA ARG A 573 1.86 -8.26 26.02
C ARG A 573 1.95 -8.99 27.37
N GLY A 574 1.59 -8.31 28.44
CA GLY A 574 1.45 -8.87 29.80
C GLY A 574 -0.01 -9.08 30.18
N ASP A 575 -0.24 -9.44 31.44
CA ASP A 575 -1.56 -9.69 32.01
C ASP A 575 -2.28 -8.39 32.45
N ALA A 576 -1.58 -7.25 32.50
CA ALA A 576 -2.13 -5.96 32.86
C ALA A 576 -2.87 -5.27 31.72
N GLN A 577 -3.92 -4.50 32.08
CA GLN A 577 -4.64 -3.67 31.10
C GLN A 577 -3.71 -2.64 30.49
N SER A 578 -3.69 -2.55 29.17
CA SER A 578 -2.85 -1.58 28.43
C SER A 578 -3.67 -0.50 27.75
N TYR A 579 -3.02 0.63 27.50
CA TYR A 579 -3.64 1.87 27.05
C TYR A 579 -2.84 2.48 25.88
N CYS A 580 -3.54 3.02 24.90
CA CYS A 580 -2.94 3.78 23.81
C CYS A 580 -3.56 5.18 23.75
N ILE A 581 -2.76 6.21 24.00
CA ILE A 581 -3.15 7.62 24.00
C ILE A 581 -2.60 8.27 22.75
N MET A 582 -3.47 8.67 21.82
CA MET A 582 -3.10 9.32 20.55
C MET A 582 -3.40 10.82 20.67
N VAL A 583 -2.36 11.65 20.69
CA VAL A 583 -2.49 13.10 20.73
C VAL A 583 -2.59 13.64 19.32
N ASN A 584 -3.74 14.19 18.97
CA ASN A 584 -3.99 14.85 17.70
C ASN A 584 -3.71 16.35 17.86
N CYS A 585 -2.74 16.87 17.13
CA CYS A 585 -2.38 18.29 17.14
C CYS A 585 -3.06 19.07 15.99
N SER A 586 -3.77 18.40 15.11
CA SER A 586 -4.48 19.00 13.97
C SER A 586 -5.95 19.27 14.29
N ASP A 587 -6.44 20.45 13.90
CA ASP A 587 -7.87 20.80 13.96
C ASP A 587 -8.68 20.21 12.78
N SER A 588 -8.05 19.45 11.89
CA SER A 588 -8.67 18.87 10.71
C SER A 588 -9.66 17.77 11.10
N LYS A 589 -10.92 17.89 10.61
CA LYS A 589 -11.94 16.84 10.75
C LYS A 589 -11.53 15.53 10.07
N GLU A 590 -10.69 15.59 9.08
CA GLU A 590 -10.19 14.43 8.33
C GLU A 590 -9.18 13.65 9.18
N SER A 591 -8.23 14.33 9.83
CA SER A 591 -7.31 13.73 10.80
C SER A 591 -8.06 13.04 11.95
N GLN A 592 -9.09 13.69 12.49
CA GLN A 592 -9.91 13.12 13.55
C GLN A 592 -10.63 11.85 13.09
N LYS A 593 -11.29 11.87 11.93
CA LYS A 593 -11.98 10.70 11.37
C LYS A 593 -11.02 9.54 11.15
N ARG A 594 -9.80 9.83 10.69
CA ARG A 594 -8.77 8.82 10.47
C ARG A 594 -8.35 8.15 11.79
N LEU A 595 -8.03 8.93 12.81
CA LEU A 595 -7.63 8.41 14.12
C LEU A 595 -8.78 7.69 14.84
N ASP A 596 -10.04 8.08 14.61
CA ASP A 596 -11.21 7.41 15.16
C ASP A 596 -11.37 5.94 14.72
N ILE A 597 -10.78 5.55 13.62
CA ILE A 597 -10.73 4.14 13.18
C ILE A 597 -9.95 3.30 14.19
N LEU A 598 -8.79 3.79 14.63
CA LEU A 598 -7.97 3.14 15.65
C LEU A 598 -8.66 3.11 17.01
N ASN A 599 -9.44 4.13 17.32
CA ASN A 599 -10.21 4.20 18.57
C ASN A 599 -11.31 3.12 18.61
N LYS A 600 -11.90 2.78 17.45
CA LYS A 600 -13.03 1.85 17.32
C LYS A 600 -12.62 0.40 17.08
N SER A 601 -11.38 0.13 16.68
CA SER A 601 -10.94 -1.23 16.32
C SER A 601 -9.54 -1.55 16.85
N ASN A 602 -9.41 -2.79 17.34
CA ASN A 602 -8.11 -3.41 17.66
C ASN A 602 -7.68 -4.43 16.58
N ASP A 603 -8.52 -4.68 15.58
CA ASP A 603 -8.26 -5.61 14.49
C ASP A 603 -7.35 -4.95 13.45
N GLY A 604 -6.12 -5.47 13.31
CA GLY A 604 -5.12 -4.95 12.40
C GLY A 604 -5.49 -5.07 10.92
N PHE A 605 -6.17 -6.14 10.52
CA PHE A 605 -6.62 -6.31 9.14
C PHE A 605 -7.70 -5.29 8.76
N LYS A 606 -8.63 -5.03 9.69
CA LYS A 606 -9.65 -4.00 9.51
C LYS A 606 -9.03 -2.61 9.44
N ILE A 607 -8.10 -2.29 10.34
CA ILE A 607 -7.38 -1.01 10.35
C ILE A 607 -6.59 -0.82 9.06
N ALA A 608 -5.87 -1.84 8.60
CA ALA A 608 -5.12 -1.79 7.37
C ALA A 608 -6.03 -1.56 6.15
N SER A 609 -7.20 -2.22 6.11
CA SER A 609 -8.19 -2.00 5.05
C SER A 609 -8.74 -0.58 5.04
N GLU A 610 -9.01 0.02 6.21
CA GLU A 610 -9.50 1.39 6.32
C GLU A 610 -8.38 2.43 6.05
N ASP A 611 -7.14 2.21 6.53
CA ASP A 611 -5.98 3.06 6.19
C ASP A 611 -5.76 3.11 4.67
N LEU A 612 -5.91 1.96 4.06
CA LEU A 612 -5.84 1.74 2.64
C LEU A 612 -6.85 2.60 1.88
N LYS A 613 -8.12 2.60 2.29
CA LYS A 613 -9.19 3.41 1.66
C LYS A 613 -8.95 4.91 1.79
N LEU A 614 -8.31 5.35 2.87
CA LEU A 614 -8.12 6.78 3.17
C LEU A 614 -6.90 7.41 2.48
N ARG A 615 -5.81 6.65 2.26
CA ARG A 615 -4.55 7.19 1.75
C ARG A 615 -4.48 7.30 0.23
N GLY A 616 -5.24 6.48 -0.48
CA GLY A 616 -5.01 6.34 -1.91
C GLY A 616 -3.66 5.66 -2.25
N PRO A 617 -3.36 5.42 -3.54
CA PRO A 617 -2.28 4.52 -3.98
C PRO A 617 -0.84 5.03 -3.80
N GLY A 618 -0.63 6.29 -3.41
CA GLY A 618 0.70 6.92 -3.51
C GLY A 618 1.68 6.67 -2.37
N ASP A 619 1.21 6.46 -1.15
CA ASP A 619 2.05 6.64 0.04
C ASP A 619 2.46 5.36 0.78
N PHE A 620 1.83 4.21 0.47
CA PHE A 620 2.02 3.01 1.31
C PHE A 620 3.33 2.25 1.07
N PHE A 621 3.96 2.41 -0.08
CA PHE A 621 5.04 1.50 -0.47
C PHE A 621 6.43 2.07 -0.53
N GLY A 622 6.63 3.36 -0.41
CA GLY A 622 7.96 3.84 -0.82
C GLY A 622 8.31 3.36 -2.27
N ILE A 623 7.31 2.87 -3.03
CA ILE A 623 7.38 2.27 -4.38
C ILE A 623 7.84 3.30 -5.43
N ARG A 624 8.03 4.54 -5.03
CA ARG A 624 8.82 5.48 -5.86
C ARG A 624 10.24 5.00 -6.13
N GLN A 625 10.71 3.91 -5.46
CA GLN A 625 12.05 3.34 -5.66
C GLN A 625 12.09 2.08 -6.52
N SER A 626 10.96 1.42 -6.80
CA SER A 626 10.92 0.30 -7.77
C SER A 626 9.81 0.57 -8.79
N GLY A 627 10.18 0.99 -9.98
CA GLY A 627 9.32 1.48 -11.07
C GLY A 627 8.31 0.48 -11.68
N GLU A 628 7.72 -0.47 -10.93
CA GLU A 628 7.17 -1.68 -11.55
C GLU A 628 5.66 -1.91 -11.42
N MET A 629 4.87 -1.09 -10.73
CA MET A 629 3.42 -1.32 -10.65
C MET A 629 2.59 -0.05 -10.85
N GLN A 630 2.50 0.43 -12.07
CA GLN A 630 1.51 1.44 -12.42
C GLN A 630 0.37 0.79 -13.20
N PHE A 631 -0.81 0.70 -12.57
CA PHE A 631 -2.05 0.40 -13.27
C PHE A 631 -2.54 1.67 -13.99
N ALA A 632 -3.19 1.48 -15.12
CA ALA A 632 -3.66 2.61 -15.92
C ALA A 632 -4.98 3.19 -15.36
N LEU A 633 -5.86 2.32 -14.84
CA LEU A 633 -7.18 2.69 -14.30
C LEU A 633 -7.41 2.15 -12.90
N ALA A 634 -6.90 0.96 -12.59
CA ALA A 634 -7.15 0.30 -11.33
C ALA A 634 -6.42 1.02 -10.19
N ASP A 635 -7.15 1.25 -9.12
CA ASP A 635 -6.62 1.63 -7.82
C ASP A 635 -6.73 0.42 -6.90
N ILE A 636 -5.60 -0.17 -6.54
CA ILE A 636 -5.53 -1.39 -5.73
C ILE A 636 -6.36 -1.27 -4.43
N TYR A 637 -6.58 -0.06 -3.97
CA TYR A 637 -7.22 0.26 -2.70
C TYR A 637 -8.71 0.54 -2.85
N GLN A 638 -9.06 1.40 -3.79
CA GLN A 638 -10.47 1.71 -4.06
C GLN A 638 -11.18 0.53 -4.74
N ASP A 639 -10.44 -0.21 -5.56
CA ASP A 639 -10.94 -1.34 -6.32
C ASP A 639 -10.65 -2.71 -5.65
N ALA A 640 -10.33 -2.73 -4.33
CA ALA A 640 -9.99 -3.95 -3.58
C ALA A 640 -11.07 -5.04 -3.69
N TYR A 641 -12.35 -4.68 -3.75
CA TYR A 641 -13.45 -5.62 -3.96
C TYR A 641 -13.42 -6.25 -5.36
N ILE A 642 -13.10 -5.47 -6.39
CA ILE A 642 -12.95 -5.98 -7.77
C ILE A 642 -11.75 -6.91 -7.82
N MET A 643 -10.67 -6.54 -7.16
CA MET A 643 -9.44 -7.34 -7.08
C MET A 643 -9.67 -8.70 -6.40
N GLN A 644 -10.44 -8.73 -5.30
CA GLN A 644 -10.80 -9.98 -4.65
C GLN A 644 -11.56 -10.90 -5.59
N ARG A 645 -12.59 -10.40 -6.28
CA ARG A 645 -13.36 -11.17 -7.25
C ARG A 645 -12.50 -11.68 -8.40
N ALA A 646 -11.63 -10.83 -8.94
CA ALA A 646 -10.69 -11.21 -9.98
C ALA A 646 -9.77 -12.36 -9.52
N SER A 647 -9.28 -12.30 -8.26
CA SER A 647 -8.45 -13.36 -7.68
C SER A 647 -9.19 -14.68 -7.49
N GLU A 648 -10.45 -14.64 -7.05
CA GLU A 648 -11.30 -15.81 -6.90
C GLU A 648 -11.55 -16.51 -8.26
N GLU A 649 -11.83 -15.72 -9.31
CA GLU A 649 -12.04 -16.26 -10.66
C GLU A 649 -10.76 -16.83 -11.27
N VAL A 650 -9.62 -16.18 -11.08
CA VAL A 650 -8.33 -16.71 -11.54
C VAL A 650 -8.04 -18.06 -10.86
N ALA A 651 -8.27 -18.16 -9.56
CA ALA A 651 -8.08 -19.43 -8.83
C ALA A 651 -9.02 -20.54 -9.33
N ASP A 652 -10.29 -20.22 -9.63
CA ASP A 652 -11.25 -21.19 -10.17
C ASP A 652 -10.87 -21.64 -11.59
N ILE A 653 -10.47 -20.71 -12.46
CA ILE A 653 -10.05 -21.01 -13.83
C ILE A 653 -8.79 -21.88 -13.84
N LEU A 654 -7.73 -21.46 -13.14
CA LEU A 654 -6.48 -22.22 -13.12
C LEU A 654 -6.61 -23.54 -12.36
N GLY A 655 -7.49 -23.63 -11.37
CA GLY A 655 -7.81 -24.89 -10.68
C GLY A 655 -8.48 -25.93 -11.61
N LYS A 656 -9.27 -25.50 -12.60
CA LYS A 656 -9.95 -26.35 -13.58
C LYS A 656 -9.13 -26.57 -14.85
N ASP A 657 -8.37 -25.57 -15.27
CA ASP A 657 -7.60 -25.55 -16.52
C ASP A 657 -6.27 -24.81 -16.33
N PRO A 658 -5.26 -25.45 -15.69
CA PRO A 658 -3.99 -24.84 -15.36
C PRO A 658 -3.20 -24.31 -16.57
N GLU A 659 -3.41 -24.92 -17.74
CA GLU A 659 -2.71 -24.55 -18.98
C GLU A 659 -3.53 -23.63 -19.89
N LEU A 660 -4.75 -23.27 -19.50
CA LEU A 660 -5.69 -22.48 -20.32
C LEU A 660 -5.86 -23.11 -21.72
N SER A 661 -6.02 -24.42 -21.75
CA SER A 661 -6.05 -25.20 -23.00
C SER A 661 -7.45 -25.49 -23.50
N SER A 662 -8.49 -25.28 -22.69
CA SER A 662 -9.87 -25.46 -23.06
C SER A 662 -10.31 -24.46 -24.14
N GLU A 663 -11.32 -24.82 -24.91
CA GLU A 663 -11.84 -23.97 -25.98
C GLU A 663 -12.40 -22.63 -25.47
N ASP A 664 -12.94 -22.62 -24.25
CA ASP A 664 -13.49 -21.45 -23.57
C ASP A 664 -12.38 -20.49 -23.09
N HIS A 665 -11.20 -21.00 -22.77
CA HIS A 665 -10.07 -20.20 -22.29
C HIS A 665 -9.02 -19.87 -23.36
N LYS A 666 -9.18 -20.36 -24.58
CA LYS A 666 -8.21 -20.11 -25.67
C LYS A 666 -8.00 -18.63 -25.97
N ASN A 667 -9.09 -17.86 -26.02
CA ASN A 667 -8.99 -16.41 -26.26
C ASN A 667 -8.28 -15.68 -25.09
N LEU A 668 -8.52 -16.15 -23.89
CA LEU A 668 -7.88 -15.62 -22.67
C LEU A 668 -6.37 -15.90 -22.71
N LYS A 669 -5.96 -17.11 -23.12
CA LYS A 669 -4.54 -17.47 -23.28
C LYS A 669 -3.84 -16.61 -24.33
N ASP A 670 -4.45 -16.50 -25.50
CA ASP A 670 -3.91 -15.69 -26.60
C ASP A 670 -3.73 -14.23 -26.18
N TYR A 671 -4.70 -13.68 -25.41
CA TYR A 671 -4.62 -12.32 -24.92
C TYR A 671 -3.58 -12.15 -23.81
N LEU A 672 -3.44 -13.14 -22.90
CA LEU A 672 -2.42 -13.15 -21.87
C LEU A 672 -1.01 -13.15 -22.47
N GLU A 673 -0.78 -13.92 -23.54
CA GLU A 673 0.50 -13.94 -24.24
C GLU A 673 0.83 -12.58 -24.91
N LEU A 674 -0.17 -11.93 -25.49
CA LEU A 674 -0.01 -10.57 -26.02
C LEU A 674 0.29 -9.55 -24.92
N PHE A 675 -0.40 -9.64 -23.80
CA PHE A 675 -0.19 -8.79 -22.63
C PHE A 675 1.24 -8.93 -22.07
N LEU A 676 1.76 -10.16 -22.01
CA LEU A 676 3.12 -10.45 -21.60
C LEU A 676 4.18 -9.92 -22.58
N ALA A 677 3.93 -10.05 -23.87
CA ALA A 677 4.85 -9.53 -24.90
C ALA A 677 4.97 -8.01 -24.85
N ASP A 678 3.86 -7.31 -24.64
CA ASP A 678 3.83 -5.84 -24.54
C ASP A 678 4.56 -5.33 -23.27
N ARG A 679 4.38 -5.99 -22.14
CA ARG A 679 5.09 -5.65 -20.88
C ARG A 679 6.59 -5.92 -20.94
N ARG A 680 7.04 -7.00 -21.56
CA ARG A 680 8.48 -7.27 -21.74
C ARG A 680 9.17 -6.17 -22.55
N ASN A 681 8.48 -5.63 -23.55
CA ASN A 681 9.02 -4.53 -24.38
C ASN A 681 9.06 -3.19 -23.62
N LYS A 682 8.17 -2.97 -22.65
CA LYS A 682 8.08 -1.70 -21.88
C LYS A 682 8.90 -1.68 -20.60
N LEU A 683 9.27 -2.83 -20.03
CA LEU A 683 9.92 -2.95 -18.72
C LEU A 683 11.40 -3.31 -18.78
N ASN A 684 12.03 -3.55 -19.93
CA ASN A 684 13.46 -3.99 -20.00
C ASN A 684 13.80 -5.08 -18.94
N LEU A 685 12.96 -6.12 -18.82
CA LEU A 685 13.16 -7.27 -17.95
C LEU A 685 13.93 -8.36 -18.69
#